data_0c84db8db549b9e98f2eb0435568b155
#
_entry.id   0c84db8db549b9e98f2eb0435568b155
#
_cell.length_a   1.000
_cell.length_b   1.000
_cell.length_c   1.000
_cell.angle_alpha   90.00
_cell.angle_beta   90.00
_cell.angle_gamma   90.00
#
_symmetry.space_group_name_H-M   'P 1'
#
loop_
_entity.id
_entity.type
_entity.pdbx_description
1 polymer ?
#
loop_
_entity_poly.entity_id
_entity_poly.type
_entity_poly.pdbx_seq_one_letter_code
_entity_poly.pdbx_strand_id
1 'polypeptide(L)'
;MAHKKDYKPEDILFPEQAIVESELVQEMKSSYIDYAMSVIVGRALPDVRDGLKPVHRRILYAMYEDNLTADKPFKKSATCVGDVLGRYHPHGDASVYDAMVRMAQDFSMRYPLVDGHGNFGSVDGDPPAAYRYTEARMSKLSNEMLRDIEKDTVDWDPNFDESRKEPRVLPARFPNLLVNGSAGIAVGMATNIPPHNLREVIDACVCILDNPEAELADLMEYVKGPDFPTKGIIMGRSGIRAAYATGRGKITVRARAEFEEYGQNRERIIVTELPYQVNKRQLIAAMAEQVREKRLDGISDIRDETDRNGMRIVIELKKDANPQVVLNRLFAQTQMQTTFGVTMLALVNDQKQPKILSLRHILDEYLAYQEQIITRRTQFDLKKALERQHVLQGLLIAEENIDEVIKTIREAYDDAKERLMARFDLSEIQAQVVLDMQLKRLQGLEREKLQNEYDELEKRIEYYRELLASEEMLKGVLKTELIAIRDRFGDERKTEIQDVEDELDIEDLIEEEQCVFTLSHAGYIKRVPAATYRAQRRGGRGVTGMTTREEDFVESVFSASTHDYLLFFTNRGRVHRRKGYQIPEAGRTAKGTNIVNILPLEAGERVTAGITVHDFDEDYLMLVTKNATVKRLELSALYTARKAGIRALTIAEDDELIAVLKTSGENNIILATAGGMAICFCETDVRVMGRDAAGVRGMALSGGDYIVGAGIAEPGKELLTVTQNGYGKRTALEEYLRGDDAGEKRAQSRGGKGLKNYNLTAKTGQVAGVAIVDDGDDVMLIENGGVLIRMAAADINTYKRGTQGVILMRLGEGNQVISVSRVDREDEEAAGDTPEEPA
;
A
#
# COMPACT_ATOMS: atom_id res chain seq x y z
N MET A 1 -21.95 11.80 -39.91
CA MET A 1 -23.22 12.56 -40.11
C MET A 1 -24.34 11.72 -39.52
N ALA A 2 -24.81 12.07 -38.34
CA ALA A 2 -25.97 11.41 -37.72
C ALA A 2 -27.23 11.83 -38.46
N HIS A 3 -28.00 10.83 -38.92
CA HIS A 3 -29.31 11.09 -39.52
C HIS A 3 -30.23 11.67 -38.41
N LYS A 4 -30.57 12.98 -38.57
CA LYS A 4 -31.72 13.54 -37.82
C LYS A 4 -32.94 12.74 -38.17
N LYS A 5 -33.49 11.99 -37.24
CA LYS A 5 -34.88 11.46 -37.36
C LYS A 5 -35.81 12.64 -37.09
N ASP A 6 -36.52 13.07 -38.09
CA ASP A 6 -37.62 13.99 -37.92
C ASP A 6 -38.78 13.27 -37.24
N TYR A 7 -39.01 13.56 -35.97
CA TYR A 7 -40.16 13.11 -35.22
C TYR A 7 -41.42 13.81 -35.74
N LYS A 8 -42.46 13.06 -36.02
CA LYS A 8 -43.74 13.67 -36.42
C LYS A 8 -44.48 14.23 -35.19
N PRO A 9 -45.17 15.36 -35.30
CA PRO A 9 -45.96 15.92 -34.19
C PRO A 9 -46.92 14.95 -33.51
N GLU A 10 -47.35 13.91 -34.24
CA GLU A 10 -48.25 12.85 -33.80
C GLU A 10 -47.57 11.84 -32.84
N ASP A 11 -46.24 11.80 -32.80
CA ASP A 11 -45.44 10.95 -31.92
C ASP A 11 -45.22 11.58 -30.54
N ILE A 12 -45.65 12.84 -30.33
CA ILE A 12 -45.48 13.58 -29.10
C ILE A 12 -46.75 13.45 -28.25
N LEU A 13 -46.71 12.54 -27.28
CA LEU A 13 -47.82 12.30 -26.33
C LEU A 13 -48.06 13.52 -25.40
N PHE A 14 -47.10 14.40 -25.25
CA PHE A 14 -47.16 15.61 -24.39
C PHE A 14 -46.53 16.79 -25.13
N PRO A 15 -47.33 17.81 -25.54
CA PRO A 15 -46.86 18.95 -26.36
C PRO A 15 -45.76 19.81 -25.71
N GLU A 16 -45.61 19.73 -24.37
CA GLU A 16 -44.61 20.50 -23.60
C GLU A 16 -43.30 19.70 -23.35
N GLN A 17 -43.17 18.47 -23.82
CA GLN A 17 -41.95 17.68 -23.67
C GLN A 17 -40.94 18.00 -24.74
N ALA A 18 -39.69 18.31 -24.27
CA ALA A 18 -38.54 18.34 -25.16
C ALA A 18 -38.00 16.91 -25.37
N ILE A 19 -38.00 16.43 -26.60
CA ILE A 19 -37.37 15.15 -26.96
C ILE A 19 -35.87 15.45 -27.19
N VAL A 20 -35.01 14.94 -26.32
CA VAL A 20 -33.57 15.04 -26.45
C VAL A 20 -33.03 13.73 -26.99
N GLU A 21 -32.31 13.75 -28.10
CA GLU A 21 -31.59 12.56 -28.61
C GLU A 21 -30.40 12.28 -27.69
N SER A 22 -30.36 11.10 -27.11
CA SER A 22 -29.21 10.61 -26.33
C SER A 22 -28.71 9.30 -26.94
N GLU A 23 -27.38 9.18 -27.13
CA GLU A 23 -26.78 7.91 -27.57
C GLU A 23 -26.86 6.89 -26.43
N LEU A 24 -27.52 5.76 -26.69
CA LEU A 24 -27.67 4.68 -25.70
C LEU A 24 -26.36 4.26 -25.07
N VAL A 25 -25.29 4.18 -25.88
CA VAL A 25 -23.95 3.80 -25.39
C VAL A 25 -23.41 4.83 -24.40
N GLN A 26 -23.63 6.10 -24.64
CA GLN A 26 -23.14 7.19 -23.79
C GLN A 26 -23.94 7.28 -22.51
N GLU A 27 -25.26 7.14 -22.60
CA GLU A 27 -26.18 7.08 -21.46
C GLU A 27 -25.88 5.88 -20.55
N MET A 28 -25.69 4.70 -21.15
CA MET A 28 -25.31 3.49 -20.43
C MET A 28 -23.96 3.64 -19.71
N LYS A 29 -22.95 4.26 -20.34
CA LYS A 29 -21.66 4.51 -19.71
C LYS A 29 -21.77 5.46 -18.53
N SER A 30 -22.47 6.58 -18.69
CA SER A 30 -22.68 7.57 -17.63
C SER A 30 -23.43 6.96 -16.46
N SER A 31 -24.59 6.35 -16.73
CA SER A 31 -25.41 5.72 -15.68
C SER A 31 -24.69 4.58 -14.96
N TYR A 32 -23.85 3.79 -15.68
CA TYR A 32 -23.06 2.72 -15.05
C TYR A 32 -21.96 3.28 -14.16
N ILE A 33 -21.29 4.37 -14.56
CA ILE A 33 -20.26 5.03 -13.75
C ILE A 33 -20.91 5.61 -12.49
N ASP A 34 -22.04 6.30 -12.61
CA ASP A 34 -22.76 6.88 -11.47
C ASP A 34 -23.21 5.81 -10.49
N TYR A 35 -23.76 4.69 -11.00
CA TYR A 35 -24.12 3.53 -10.20
C TYR A 35 -22.88 2.93 -9.51
N ALA A 36 -21.80 2.70 -10.25
CA ALA A 36 -20.56 2.14 -9.69
C ALA A 36 -19.99 3.04 -8.57
N MET A 37 -19.94 4.35 -8.79
CA MET A 37 -19.49 5.32 -7.78
C MET A 37 -20.39 5.31 -6.56
N SER A 38 -21.71 5.30 -6.75
CA SER A 38 -22.67 5.20 -5.63
C SER A 38 -22.47 3.92 -4.81
N VAL A 39 -22.21 2.77 -5.44
CA VAL A 39 -21.97 1.50 -4.74
C VAL A 39 -20.61 1.51 -4.05
N ILE A 40 -19.57 2.04 -4.69
CA ILE A 40 -18.20 2.07 -4.15
C ILE A 40 -18.14 2.98 -2.90
N VAL A 41 -18.59 4.22 -3.03
CA VAL A 41 -18.47 5.25 -1.97
C VAL A 41 -19.63 5.17 -0.98
N GLY A 42 -20.85 5.02 -1.47
CA GLY A 42 -22.09 5.13 -0.67
C GLY A 42 -22.59 3.82 -0.04
N ARG A 43 -21.96 2.66 -0.28
CA ARG A 43 -22.54 1.38 0.17
C ARG A 43 -21.53 0.34 0.64
N ALA A 44 -20.53 -0.03 -0.21
CA ALA A 44 -19.80 -1.29 -0.04
C ALA A 44 -18.49 -1.15 0.71
N LEU A 45 -17.77 -0.04 0.55
CA LEU A 45 -16.43 0.14 1.12
C LEU A 45 -16.46 0.95 2.42
N PRO A 46 -15.62 0.59 3.40
CA PRO A 46 -15.45 1.35 4.63
C PRO A 46 -14.55 2.57 4.39
N ASP A 47 -14.76 3.62 5.19
CA ASP A 47 -13.80 4.72 5.31
C ASP A 47 -12.61 4.27 6.18
N VAL A 48 -11.39 4.65 5.80
CA VAL A 48 -10.18 4.26 6.53
C VAL A 48 -10.14 4.82 7.95
N ARG A 49 -10.76 5.99 8.17
CA ARG A 49 -10.72 6.77 9.41
C ARG A 49 -11.58 6.15 10.53
N ASP A 50 -12.82 5.74 10.23
CA ASP A 50 -13.75 5.16 11.21
C ASP A 50 -14.05 3.67 10.99
N GLY A 51 -13.60 3.10 9.87
CA GLY A 51 -13.80 1.69 9.54
C GLY A 51 -15.25 1.30 9.24
N LEU A 52 -16.14 2.26 9.05
CA LEU A 52 -17.57 2.03 8.89
C LEU A 52 -18.03 2.23 7.45
N LYS A 53 -19.00 1.43 7.06
CA LYS A 53 -19.82 1.70 5.88
C LYS A 53 -20.92 2.70 6.24
N PRO A 54 -21.49 3.41 5.27
CA PRO A 54 -22.53 4.41 5.55
C PRO A 54 -23.70 3.88 6.40
N VAL A 55 -24.19 2.67 6.14
CA VAL A 55 -25.30 2.08 6.92
C VAL A 55 -24.93 1.89 8.40
N HIS A 56 -23.73 1.41 8.70
CA HIS A 56 -23.26 1.21 10.08
C HIS A 56 -23.11 2.54 10.82
N ARG A 57 -22.56 3.56 10.13
CA ARG A 57 -22.39 4.91 10.67
C ARG A 57 -23.73 5.55 11.00
N ARG A 58 -24.71 5.43 10.11
CA ARG A 58 -26.07 5.94 10.28
C ARG A 58 -26.80 5.26 11.43
N ILE A 59 -26.62 3.95 11.62
CA ILE A 59 -27.20 3.22 12.74
C ILE A 59 -26.65 3.75 14.07
N LEU A 60 -25.32 3.83 14.19
CA LEU A 60 -24.71 4.30 15.44
C LEU A 60 -25.07 5.77 15.73
N TYR A 61 -25.11 6.60 14.69
CA TYR A 61 -25.47 8.01 14.85
C TYR A 61 -26.96 8.18 15.27
N ALA A 62 -27.89 7.46 14.65
CA ALA A 62 -29.30 7.48 15.04
C ALA A 62 -29.51 6.99 16.49
N MET A 63 -28.79 5.91 16.88
CA MET A 63 -28.82 5.45 18.27
C MET A 63 -28.31 6.51 19.25
N TYR A 64 -27.28 7.26 18.87
CA TYR A 64 -26.72 8.34 19.67
C TYR A 64 -27.71 9.51 19.82
N GLU A 65 -28.32 9.99 18.73
CA GLU A 65 -29.36 11.04 18.75
C GLU A 65 -30.55 10.64 19.65
N ASP A 66 -30.95 9.37 19.60
CA ASP A 66 -32.04 8.84 20.42
C ASP A 66 -31.62 8.55 21.87
N ASN A 67 -30.38 8.91 22.24
CA ASN A 67 -29.81 8.68 23.55
C ASN A 67 -29.86 7.20 23.97
N LEU A 68 -29.65 6.28 23.02
CA LEU A 68 -29.59 4.84 23.24
C LEU A 68 -28.18 4.37 23.60
N THR A 69 -27.54 5.07 24.51
CA THR A 69 -26.19 4.78 25.00
C THR A 69 -26.17 3.54 25.91
N ALA A 70 -24.99 2.97 26.15
CA ALA A 70 -24.80 1.75 26.91
C ALA A 70 -25.32 1.79 28.39
N ASP A 71 -25.48 2.99 28.94
CA ASP A 71 -26.01 3.24 30.29
C ASP A 71 -27.55 3.33 30.34
N LYS A 72 -28.21 3.40 29.20
CA LYS A 72 -29.66 3.54 29.08
C LYS A 72 -30.36 2.20 28.92
N PRO A 73 -31.67 2.12 29.18
CA PRO A 73 -32.47 0.93 28.90
C PRO A 73 -32.46 0.55 27.43
N PHE A 74 -32.64 -0.75 27.15
CA PHE A 74 -32.86 -1.22 25.79
C PHE A 74 -34.13 -0.65 25.18
N LYS A 75 -34.14 -0.39 23.88
CA LYS A 75 -35.33 -0.10 23.08
C LYS A 75 -35.54 -1.16 22.01
N LYS A 76 -36.78 -1.30 21.54
CA LYS A 76 -37.09 -2.21 20.42
C LYS A 76 -36.25 -1.88 19.21
N SER A 77 -35.68 -2.93 18.59
CA SER A 77 -34.90 -2.77 17.34
C SER A 77 -35.73 -2.10 16.24
N ALA A 78 -37.04 -2.30 16.24
CA ALA A 78 -37.97 -1.65 15.33
C ALA A 78 -37.92 -0.12 15.40
N THR A 79 -37.75 0.45 16.59
CA THR A 79 -37.62 1.90 16.75
C THR A 79 -36.33 2.38 16.09
N CYS A 80 -35.21 1.78 16.41
CA CYS A 80 -33.91 2.15 15.82
C CYS A 80 -33.90 2.02 14.30
N VAL A 81 -34.40 0.91 13.75
CA VAL A 81 -34.51 0.70 12.30
C VAL A 81 -35.40 1.76 11.66
N GLY A 82 -36.56 2.08 12.28
CA GLY A 82 -37.46 3.11 11.80
C GLY A 82 -36.84 4.50 11.77
N ASP A 83 -36.09 4.87 12.82
CA ASP A 83 -35.40 6.17 12.91
C ASP A 83 -34.29 6.30 11.85
N VAL A 84 -33.52 5.22 11.62
CA VAL A 84 -32.49 5.17 10.56
C VAL A 84 -33.10 5.34 9.18
N LEU A 85 -34.19 4.62 8.88
CA LEU A 85 -34.88 4.70 7.59
C LEU A 85 -35.49 6.08 7.36
N GLY A 86 -36.17 6.60 8.35
CA GLY A 86 -36.89 7.86 8.21
C GLY A 86 -35.98 9.10 8.18
N ARG A 87 -34.78 9.02 8.77
CA ARG A 87 -33.89 10.16 8.89
C ARG A 87 -32.67 10.13 7.96
N TYR A 88 -32.07 8.95 7.69
CA TYR A 88 -30.73 8.88 7.09
C TYR A 88 -30.57 7.88 5.95
N HIS A 89 -31.29 6.75 5.95
CA HIS A 89 -30.99 5.64 5.05
C HIS A 89 -32.23 5.16 4.27
N PRO A 90 -32.56 5.75 3.11
CA PRO A 90 -33.79 5.49 2.36
C PRO A 90 -33.72 4.15 1.57
N HIS A 91 -33.52 3.03 2.27
CA HIS A 91 -33.42 1.68 1.71
C HIS A 91 -34.31 0.72 2.50
N GLY A 92 -34.31 -0.58 2.13
CA GLY A 92 -35.16 -1.57 2.79
C GLY A 92 -34.81 -1.76 4.29
N ASP A 93 -35.84 -1.94 5.11
CA ASP A 93 -35.75 -2.18 6.56
C ASP A 93 -34.92 -3.42 6.92
N ALA A 94 -35.05 -4.49 6.12
CA ALA A 94 -34.27 -5.70 6.28
C ALA A 94 -32.76 -5.43 6.20
N SER A 95 -32.31 -4.57 5.29
CA SER A 95 -30.88 -4.27 5.13
C SER A 95 -30.29 -3.52 6.32
N VAL A 96 -31.05 -2.62 6.91
CA VAL A 96 -30.67 -1.86 8.12
C VAL A 96 -30.67 -2.79 9.33
N TYR A 97 -31.70 -3.64 9.46
CA TYR A 97 -31.75 -4.60 10.56
C TYR A 97 -30.64 -5.63 10.49
N ASP A 98 -30.36 -6.21 9.34
CA ASP A 98 -29.28 -7.16 9.15
C ASP A 98 -27.89 -6.55 9.47
N ALA A 99 -27.67 -5.29 9.09
CA ALA A 99 -26.45 -4.57 9.45
C ALA A 99 -26.34 -4.38 10.99
N MET A 100 -27.44 -3.98 11.65
CA MET A 100 -27.48 -3.84 13.10
C MET A 100 -27.28 -5.18 13.81
N VAL A 101 -27.90 -6.25 13.33
CA VAL A 101 -27.73 -7.61 13.84
C VAL A 101 -26.26 -8.03 13.79
N ARG A 102 -25.58 -7.83 12.66
CA ARG A 102 -24.15 -8.15 12.54
C ARG A 102 -23.29 -7.39 13.54
N MET A 103 -23.60 -6.13 13.82
CA MET A 103 -22.88 -5.34 14.81
C MET A 103 -23.11 -5.81 16.24
N ALA A 104 -24.15 -6.61 16.50
CA ALA A 104 -24.46 -7.19 17.80
C ALA A 104 -23.95 -8.64 17.98
N GLN A 105 -23.57 -9.33 16.89
CA GLN A 105 -23.12 -10.72 16.94
C GLN A 105 -21.66 -10.82 17.40
N ASP A 106 -21.41 -11.52 18.50
CA ASP A 106 -20.08 -11.74 19.08
C ASP A 106 -19.21 -12.74 18.28
N PHE A 107 -19.83 -13.50 17.35
CA PHE A 107 -19.15 -14.38 16.41
C PHE A 107 -18.89 -13.72 15.04
N SER A 108 -19.47 -12.55 14.79
CA SER A 108 -19.26 -11.76 13.56
C SER A 108 -18.30 -10.58 13.78
N MET A 109 -18.41 -9.91 14.92
CA MET A 109 -17.59 -8.78 15.31
C MET A 109 -16.63 -9.17 16.42
N ARG A 110 -15.37 -8.79 16.30
CA ARG A 110 -14.38 -9.05 17.36
C ARG A 110 -14.70 -8.23 18.62
N TYR A 111 -15.20 -7.00 18.42
CA TYR A 111 -15.71 -6.11 19.46
C TYR A 111 -17.07 -5.56 19.00
N PRO A 112 -18.19 -6.16 19.45
CA PRO A 112 -19.53 -5.72 19.07
C PRO A 112 -19.79 -4.24 19.36
N LEU A 113 -20.38 -3.54 18.41
CA LEU A 113 -20.72 -2.12 18.52
C LEU A 113 -22.18 -1.91 19.00
N VAL A 114 -23.01 -2.93 18.88
CA VAL A 114 -24.39 -2.93 19.36
C VAL A 114 -24.52 -3.98 20.47
N ASP A 115 -25.20 -3.61 21.55
CA ASP A 115 -25.59 -4.50 22.63
C ASP A 115 -27.02 -4.95 22.36
N GLY A 116 -27.19 -6.23 22.03
CA GLY A 116 -28.48 -6.81 21.64
C GLY A 116 -29.10 -7.64 22.75
N HIS A 117 -30.43 -7.53 22.92
CA HIS A 117 -31.23 -8.35 23.83
C HIS A 117 -32.29 -9.13 23.08
N GLY A 118 -32.24 -10.44 23.15
CA GLY A 118 -33.09 -11.36 22.39
C GLY A 118 -32.28 -12.28 21.46
N ASN A 119 -32.92 -12.81 20.43
CA ASN A 119 -32.28 -13.71 19.47
C ASN A 119 -31.73 -12.88 18.27
N PHE A 120 -30.41 -12.74 18.22
CA PHE A 120 -29.67 -12.08 17.11
C PHE A 120 -28.98 -13.08 16.16
N GLY A 121 -29.51 -14.32 16.07
CA GLY A 121 -28.92 -15.37 15.25
C GLY A 121 -27.90 -16.22 15.99
N SER A 122 -27.34 -17.23 15.31
CA SER A 122 -26.37 -18.16 15.86
C SER A 122 -25.28 -18.52 14.85
N VAL A 123 -24.20 -19.14 15.31
CA VAL A 123 -23.11 -19.73 14.48
C VAL A 123 -23.65 -20.83 13.56
N ASP A 124 -24.80 -21.42 13.88
CA ASP A 124 -25.50 -22.39 13.03
C ASP A 124 -26.17 -21.77 11.81
N GLY A 125 -26.13 -20.44 11.69
CA GLY A 125 -26.80 -19.72 10.63
C GLY A 125 -28.30 -19.56 10.82
N ASP A 126 -28.79 -19.71 12.06
CA ASP A 126 -30.17 -19.39 12.38
C ASP A 126 -30.39 -17.88 12.20
N PRO A 127 -31.48 -17.48 11.55
CA PRO A 127 -31.78 -16.06 11.36
C PRO A 127 -32.10 -15.40 12.71
N PRO A 128 -31.89 -14.10 12.84
CA PRO A 128 -32.35 -13.35 14.00
C PRO A 128 -33.87 -13.36 14.07
N ALA A 129 -34.42 -13.19 15.28
CA ALA A 129 -35.83 -12.93 15.44
C ALA A 129 -36.22 -11.62 14.74
N ALA A 130 -37.47 -11.47 14.30
CA ALA A 130 -37.94 -10.23 13.69
C ALA A 130 -37.71 -9.03 14.63
N TYR A 131 -37.33 -7.88 14.06
CA TYR A 131 -36.91 -6.65 14.77
C TYR A 131 -37.93 -6.11 15.79
N ARG A 132 -39.19 -6.51 15.67
CA ARG A 132 -40.25 -6.19 16.67
C ARG A 132 -40.11 -6.95 18.00
N TYR A 133 -39.35 -8.05 18.01
CA TYR A 133 -39.13 -8.87 19.22
C TYR A 133 -37.79 -8.56 19.89
N THR A 134 -36.75 -8.20 19.12
CA THR A 134 -35.44 -7.89 19.65
C THR A 134 -35.36 -6.46 20.17
N GLU A 135 -34.40 -6.25 21.07
CA GLU A 135 -34.09 -4.94 21.65
C GLU A 135 -32.59 -4.66 21.49
N ALA A 136 -32.25 -3.39 21.33
CA ALA A 136 -30.87 -2.98 21.10
C ALA A 136 -30.54 -1.66 21.78
N ARG A 137 -29.28 -1.45 22.02
CA ARG A 137 -28.64 -0.18 22.41
C ARG A 137 -27.19 -0.19 21.97
N MET A 138 -26.50 0.94 22.09
CA MET A 138 -25.07 1.01 21.84
C MET A 138 -24.29 0.18 22.87
N SER A 139 -23.17 -0.44 22.45
CA SER A 139 -22.23 -1.07 23.38
C SER A 139 -21.41 0.00 24.10
N LYS A 140 -20.71 -0.38 25.18
CA LYS A 140 -19.81 0.54 25.88
C LYS A 140 -18.68 1.08 24.99
N LEU A 141 -18.16 0.23 24.11
CA LEU A 141 -17.10 0.62 23.18
C LEU A 141 -17.59 1.55 22.09
N SER A 142 -18.82 1.37 21.59
CA SER A 142 -19.37 2.25 20.53
C SER A 142 -19.56 3.68 20.98
N ASN A 143 -19.66 3.97 22.28
CA ASN A 143 -19.65 5.34 22.78
C ASN A 143 -18.32 6.07 22.44
N GLU A 144 -17.20 5.34 22.37
CA GLU A 144 -15.91 5.91 21.98
C GLU A 144 -15.84 6.23 20.46
N MET A 145 -16.72 5.63 19.65
CA MET A 145 -16.86 6.00 18.22
C MET A 145 -17.46 7.40 18.01
N LEU A 146 -18.34 7.83 18.92
CA LEU A 146 -19.14 9.07 18.80
C LEU A 146 -18.72 10.13 19.80
N ARG A 147 -17.76 9.84 20.68
CA ARG A 147 -17.34 10.76 21.71
C ARG A 147 -16.83 12.08 21.11
N ASP A 148 -17.25 13.18 21.70
CA ASP A 148 -16.92 14.54 21.29
C ASP A 148 -17.47 14.93 19.89
N ILE A 149 -18.47 14.24 19.35
CA ILE A 149 -19.06 14.54 18.02
C ILE A 149 -19.75 15.93 18.00
N GLU A 150 -20.26 16.39 19.15
CA GLU A 150 -20.87 17.72 19.26
C GLU A 150 -19.87 18.89 19.36
N LYS A 151 -18.58 18.58 19.42
CA LYS A 151 -17.51 19.59 19.53
C LYS A 151 -16.90 19.97 18.18
N ASP A 152 -17.69 19.94 17.12
CA ASP A 152 -17.27 20.27 15.76
C ASP A 152 -16.05 19.48 15.26
N THR A 153 -15.93 18.23 15.72
CA THR A 153 -14.80 17.37 15.41
C THR A 153 -14.85 16.75 14.02
N VAL A 154 -16.05 16.65 13.42
CA VAL A 154 -16.30 16.01 12.12
C VAL A 154 -17.03 16.94 11.18
N ASP A 155 -16.97 16.64 9.88
CA ASP A 155 -17.75 17.34 8.87
C ASP A 155 -19.14 16.72 8.74
N TRP A 156 -20.10 17.55 8.36
CA TRP A 156 -21.51 17.20 8.28
C TRP A 156 -22.01 17.34 6.84
N ASP A 157 -22.65 16.31 6.34
CA ASP A 157 -23.34 16.35 5.05
C ASP A 157 -24.86 16.42 5.25
N PRO A 158 -25.63 16.96 4.30
CA PRO A 158 -27.06 16.85 4.33
C PRO A 158 -27.47 15.39 4.16
N ASN A 159 -28.58 14.98 4.80
CA ASN A 159 -29.19 13.68 4.57
C ASN A 159 -29.89 13.65 3.18
N PHE A 160 -30.51 12.52 2.83
CA PHE A 160 -31.11 12.30 1.51
C PHE A 160 -32.22 13.27 1.09
N ASP A 161 -32.91 13.90 2.04
CA ASP A 161 -34.01 14.89 1.81
C ASP A 161 -33.63 16.29 2.25
N GLU A 162 -32.37 16.54 2.62
CA GLU A 162 -31.81 17.80 3.10
C GLU A 162 -32.48 18.37 4.37
N SER A 163 -33.35 17.59 5.03
CA SER A 163 -34.05 18.00 6.25
C SER A 163 -33.16 17.97 7.50
N ARG A 164 -32.08 17.18 7.48
CA ARG A 164 -31.15 16.95 8.59
C ARG A 164 -29.71 16.90 8.09
N LYS A 165 -28.78 16.87 9.02
CA LYS A 165 -27.36 16.62 8.75
C LYS A 165 -26.95 15.29 9.33
N GLU A 166 -26.08 14.57 8.62
CA GLU A 166 -25.43 13.37 9.08
C GLU A 166 -23.91 13.54 9.10
N PRO A 167 -23.18 12.88 10.02
CA PRO A 167 -21.74 12.97 10.06
C PRO A 167 -21.14 12.22 8.87
N ARG A 168 -20.21 12.87 8.15
CA ARG A 168 -19.47 12.23 7.05
C ARG A 168 -18.64 11.04 7.53
N VAL A 169 -18.02 11.20 8.70
CA VAL A 169 -17.20 10.19 9.39
C VAL A 169 -17.42 10.36 10.88
N LEU A 170 -17.30 9.30 11.68
CA LEU A 170 -17.35 9.41 13.13
C LEU A 170 -15.96 9.75 13.72
N PRO A 171 -15.87 10.36 14.91
CA PRO A 171 -14.61 10.64 15.58
C PRO A 171 -13.73 9.41 15.82
N ALA A 172 -14.34 8.22 16.07
CA ALA A 172 -13.71 6.92 16.12
C ALA A 172 -12.40 6.86 16.91
N ARG A 173 -12.45 7.01 18.22
CA ARG A 173 -11.26 7.12 19.09
C ARG A 173 -10.41 5.85 19.20
N PHE A 174 -10.74 4.79 18.47
CA PHE A 174 -9.92 3.59 18.30
C PHE A 174 -9.94 3.14 16.82
N PRO A 175 -8.92 2.45 16.33
CA PRO A 175 -8.77 2.08 14.92
C PRO A 175 -9.72 0.95 14.51
N ASN A 176 -11.03 1.26 14.43
CA ASN A 176 -12.10 0.31 14.23
C ASN A 176 -11.97 -0.50 12.93
N LEU A 177 -11.39 0.08 11.87
CA LEU A 177 -11.18 -0.64 10.61
C LEU A 177 -10.36 -1.92 10.78
N LEU A 178 -9.28 -1.86 11.57
CA LEU A 178 -8.45 -3.02 11.87
C LEU A 178 -9.06 -3.88 12.98
N VAL A 179 -9.59 -3.24 14.02
CA VAL A 179 -10.09 -3.94 15.20
C VAL A 179 -11.27 -4.85 14.87
N ASN A 180 -12.25 -4.37 14.10
CA ASN A 180 -13.42 -5.17 13.71
C ASN A 180 -13.36 -5.70 12.28
N GLY A 181 -12.43 -5.20 11.46
CA GLY A 181 -12.36 -5.54 10.05
C GLY A 181 -13.55 -5.02 9.24
N SER A 182 -13.58 -5.36 7.96
CA SER A 182 -14.71 -5.06 7.08
C SER A 182 -14.69 -5.98 5.86
N ALA A 183 -15.85 -6.47 5.44
CA ALA A 183 -16.00 -7.23 4.20
C ALA A 183 -17.08 -6.59 3.33
N GLY A 184 -16.83 -6.44 2.03
CA GLY A 184 -17.78 -5.82 1.12
C GLY A 184 -17.45 -6.06 -0.34
N ILE A 185 -18.48 -6.15 -1.17
CA ILE A 185 -18.37 -6.36 -2.62
C ILE A 185 -18.91 -5.10 -3.30
N ALA A 186 -18.04 -4.39 -3.99
CA ALA A 186 -18.38 -3.24 -4.82
C ALA A 186 -18.31 -3.59 -6.31
N VAL A 187 -18.54 -2.61 -7.17
CA VAL A 187 -18.41 -2.80 -8.61
C VAL A 187 -16.92 -2.85 -8.99
N GLY A 188 -16.49 -3.98 -9.53
CA GLY A 188 -15.11 -4.18 -9.98
C GLY A 188 -14.06 -4.37 -8.88
N MET A 189 -14.45 -4.32 -7.61
CA MET A 189 -13.53 -4.48 -6.48
C MET A 189 -14.23 -5.01 -5.23
N ALA A 190 -13.47 -5.64 -4.34
CA ALA A 190 -13.98 -6.15 -3.07
C ALA A 190 -12.98 -5.83 -1.94
N THR A 191 -13.50 -5.62 -0.75
CA THR A 191 -12.72 -5.52 0.48
C THR A 191 -12.96 -6.71 1.38
N ASN A 192 -11.92 -7.20 2.04
CA ASN A 192 -12.01 -8.24 3.05
C ASN A 192 -10.87 -8.04 4.06
N ILE A 193 -11.11 -7.18 5.03
CA ILE A 193 -10.16 -6.81 6.07
C ILE A 193 -10.47 -7.67 7.30
N PRO A 194 -9.51 -8.48 7.78
CA PRO A 194 -9.74 -9.31 8.97
C PRO A 194 -9.77 -8.46 10.24
N PRO A 195 -10.47 -8.91 11.29
CA PRO A 195 -10.44 -8.28 12.61
C PRO A 195 -9.11 -8.54 13.32
N HIS A 196 -8.76 -7.66 14.28
CA HIS A 196 -7.53 -7.73 15.06
C HIS A 196 -7.78 -7.47 16.54
N ASN A 197 -6.82 -7.83 17.38
CA ASN A 197 -6.86 -7.53 18.80
C ASN A 197 -6.67 -6.03 19.08
N LEU A 198 -7.53 -5.44 19.91
CA LEU A 198 -7.52 -4.02 20.22
C LEU A 198 -6.21 -3.57 20.87
N ARG A 199 -5.66 -4.34 21.80
CA ARG A 199 -4.38 -4.02 22.45
C ARG A 199 -3.25 -3.98 21.44
N GLU A 200 -3.14 -5.02 20.61
CA GLU A 200 -2.09 -5.13 19.61
C GLU A 200 -2.10 -3.94 18.61
N VAL A 201 -3.28 -3.57 18.14
CA VAL A 201 -3.42 -2.46 17.18
C VAL A 201 -3.12 -1.10 17.83
N ILE A 202 -3.58 -0.88 19.05
CA ILE A 202 -3.27 0.36 19.78
C ILE A 202 -1.77 0.42 20.12
N ASP A 203 -1.15 -0.68 20.53
CA ASP A 203 0.28 -0.70 20.82
C ASP A 203 1.11 -0.42 19.56
N ALA A 204 0.68 -0.87 18.38
CA ALA A 204 1.28 -0.47 17.11
C ALA A 204 1.08 1.02 16.79
N CYS A 205 -0.09 1.59 17.09
CA CYS A 205 -0.29 3.05 16.98
C CYS A 205 0.67 3.82 17.89
N VAL A 206 0.85 3.36 19.12
CA VAL A 206 1.78 3.96 20.09
C VAL A 206 3.22 3.84 19.58
N CYS A 207 3.61 2.70 19.01
CA CYS A 207 4.91 2.50 18.41
C CYS A 207 5.20 3.53 17.31
N ILE A 208 4.22 3.81 16.44
CA ILE A 208 4.36 4.83 15.37
C ILE A 208 4.49 6.24 15.96
N LEU A 209 3.72 6.57 17.01
CA LEU A 209 3.80 7.87 17.67
C LEU A 209 5.16 8.10 18.34
N ASP A 210 5.77 7.05 18.90
CA ASP A 210 7.08 7.09 19.53
C ASP A 210 8.22 7.03 18.49
N ASN A 211 8.05 6.29 17.41
CA ASN A 211 9.00 6.15 16.32
C ASN A 211 8.31 6.30 14.96
N PRO A 212 8.26 7.49 14.39
CA PRO A 212 7.64 7.72 13.08
C PRO A 212 8.31 6.96 11.92
N GLU A 213 9.54 6.53 12.08
CA GLU A 213 10.28 5.73 11.09
C GLU A 213 10.13 4.21 11.28
N ALA A 214 9.28 3.75 12.23
CA ALA A 214 9.04 2.33 12.47
C ALA A 214 8.68 1.59 11.16
N GLU A 215 9.34 0.47 10.90
CA GLU A 215 9.10 -0.36 9.72
C GLU A 215 8.01 -1.41 9.98
N LEU A 216 7.63 -2.15 8.93
CA LEU A 216 6.63 -3.21 9.08
C LEU A 216 7.05 -4.28 10.10
N ALA A 217 8.34 -4.58 10.18
CA ALA A 217 8.87 -5.57 11.13
C ALA A 217 8.59 -5.14 12.58
N ASP A 218 8.84 -3.86 12.91
CA ASP A 218 8.60 -3.31 14.24
C ASP A 218 7.10 -3.36 14.60
N LEU A 219 6.22 -3.04 13.63
CA LEU A 219 4.78 -3.10 13.83
C LEU A 219 4.28 -4.53 14.04
N MET A 220 4.91 -5.52 13.40
CA MET A 220 4.55 -6.93 13.54
C MET A 220 5.01 -7.54 14.86
N GLU A 221 5.86 -6.87 15.63
CA GLU A 221 6.14 -7.26 17.02
C GLU A 221 4.92 -7.06 17.92
N TYR A 222 4.10 -6.04 17.62
CA TYR A 222 2.85 -5.75 18.33
C TYR A 222 1.64 -6.43 17.67
N VAL A 223 1.38 -6.18 16.38
CA VAL A 223 0.28 -6.81 15.63
C VAL A 223 0.74 -8.13 15.05
N LYS A 224 0.59 -9.19 15.82
CA LYS A 224 1.06 -10.53 15.45
C LYS A 224 0.31 -11.14 14.27
N GLY A 225 -0.96 -10.77 14.09
CA GLY A 225 -1.83 -11.29 13.06
C GLY A 225 -3.31 -10.98 13.31
N PRO A 226 -4.22 -11.38 12.41
CA PRO A 226 -5.66 -11.30 12.66
C PRO A 226 -6.07 -12.02 13.95
N ASP A 227 -7.15 -11.53 14.58
CA ASP A 227 -7.72 -12.09 15.79
C ASP A 227 -9.23 -12.27 15.59
N PHE A 228 -9.61 -13.47 15.19
CA PHE A 228 -10.99 -13.78 14.84
C PHE A 228 -11.89 -13.99 16.06
N PRO A 229 -13.14 -13.53 16.03
CA PRO A 229 -14.09 -13.72 17.15
C PRO A 229 -14.40 -15.18 17.39
N THR A 230 -14.39 -16.03 16.38
CA THR A 230 -14.62 -17.48 16.46
C THR A 230 -13.37 -18.26 16.86
N LYS A 231 -12.28 -17.55 17.22
CA LYS A 231 -11.01 -18.14 17.60
C LYS A 231 -10.34 -18.91 16.45
N GLY A 232 -10.06 -20.23 16.61
CA GLY A 232 -9.36 -21.04 15.61
C GLY A 232 -7.83 -20.82 15.63
N ILE A 233 -7.15 -21.48 14.70
CA ILE A 233 -5.70 -21.51 14.62
C ILE A 233 -5.27 -20.99 13.24
N ILE A 234 -4.44 -19.96 13.20
CA ILE A 234 -3.80 -19.50 11.95
C ILE A 234 -2.56 -20.34 11.73
N MET A 235 -2.43 -20.88 10.51
CA MET A 235 -1.32 -21.72 10.10
C MET A 235 -0.32 -20.88 9.29
N GLY A 236 0.85 -20.63 9.90
CA GLY A 236 1.95 -19.89 9.28
C GLY A 236 1.80 -18.36 9.34
N ARG A 237 2.92 -17.66 9.16
CA ARG A 237 3.00 -16.18 9.22
C ARG A 237 3.22 -15.51 7.86
N SER A 238 3.61 -16.28 6.83
CA SER A 238 3.90 -15.74 5.50
C SER A 238 2.72 -15.00 4.89
N GLY A 239 1.51 -15.57 4.98
CA GLY A 239 0.28 -14.95 4.52
C GLY A 239 -0.07 -13.65 5.27
N ILE A 240 0.22 -13.59 6.59
CA ILE A 240 0.04 -12.37 7.41
C ILE A 240 1.03 -11.29 6.95
N ARG A 241 2.32 -11.65 6.80
CA ARG A 241 3.36 -10.72 6.36
C ARG A 241 3.04 -10.13 4.99
N ALA A 242 2.64 -10.98 4.04
CA ALA A 242 2.21 -10.54 2.71
C ALA A 242 1.03 -9.58 2.77
N ALA A 243 0.00 -9.90 3.57
CA ALA A 243 -1.17 -9.04 3.76
C ALA A 243 -0.80 -7.66 4.32
N TYR A 244 0.05 -7.62 5.35
CA TYR A 244 0.44 -6.37 6.00
C TYR A 244 1.38 -5.52 5.15
N ALA A 245 2.24 -6.15 4.35
CA ALA A 245 3.14 -5.44 3.45
C ALA A 245 2.41 -4.84 2.24
N THR A 246 1.52 -5.60 1.61
CA THR A 246 0.96 -5.26 0.30
C THR A 246 -0.53 -4.90 0.33
N GLY A 247 -1.21 -5.15 1.44
CA GLY A 247 -2.67 -5.09 1.54
C GLY A 247 -3.38 -6.32 0.95
N ARG A 248 -2.65 -7.34 0.49
CA ARG A 248 -3.21 -8.60 -0.03
C ARG A 248 -2.47 -9.79 0.53
N GLY A 249 -3.21 -10.84 0.90
CA GLY A 249 -2.62 -12.06 1.42
C GLY A 249 -3.62 -13.19 1.51
N LYS A 250 -3.12 -14.39 1.76
CA LYS A 250 -3.94 -15.58 1.99
C LYS A 250 -3.54 -16.16 3.34
N ILE A 251 -4.48 -16.24 4.27
CA ILE A 251 -4.26 -16.73 5.62
C ILE A 251 -5.03 -18.03 5.79
N THR A 252 -4.33 -19.12 6.08
CA THR A 252 -4.95 -20.41 6.34
C THR A 252 -5.40 -20.46 7.80
N VAL A 253 -6.68 -20.73 8.01
CA VAL A 253 -7.29 -20.85 9.34
C VAL A 253 -7.83 -22.25 9.51
N ARG A 254 -7.49 -22.89 10.62
CA ARG A 254 -7.95 -24.23 11.02
C ARG A 254 -8.89 -24.17 12.21
N ALA A 255 -9.81 -25.12 12.25
CA ALA A 255 -10.58 -25.46 13.43
C ALA A 255 -9.67 -25.99 14.55
N ARG A 256 -10.01 -25.74 15.81
CA ARG A 256 -9.37 -26.40 16.94
C ARG A 256 -10.01 -27.75 17.14
N ALA A 257 -9.22 -28.80 17.07
CA ALA A 257 -9.66 -30.18 17.24
C ALA A 257 -8.76 -30.89 18.23
N GLU A 258 -9.37 -31.71 19.13
CA GLU A 258 -8.70 -32.48 20.14
C GLU A 258 -9.15 -33.95 20.06
N PHE A 259 -8.29 -34.89 20.48
CA PHE A 259 -8.62 -36.29 20.51
C PHE A 259 -9.09 -36.65 21.92
N GLU A 260 -10.16 -37.42 21.99
CA GLU A 260 -10.73 -37.91 23.27
C GLU A 260 -10.97 -39.40 23.14
N GLU A 261 -10.45 -40.17 24.12
CA GLU A 261 -10.76 -41.60 24.25
C GLU A 261 -12.12 -41.78 24.87
N TYR A 262 -12.93 -42.70 24.34
CA TYR A 262 -14.22 -43.02 24.91
C TYR A 262 -14.53 -44.53 24.83
N GLY A 263 -15.24 -45.07 25.79
CA GLY A 263 -15.60 -46.46 25.86
C GLY A 263 -14.40 -47.40 25.96
N GLN A 264 -14.47 -48.57 25.28
CA GLN A 264 -13.36 -49.55 25.23
C GLN A 264 -12.56 -49.33 23.93
N ASN A 265 -11.41 -48.68 24.01
CA ASN A 265 -10.46 -48.46 22.87
C ASN A 265 -11.09 -47.81 21.63
N ARG A 266 -11.91 -46.77 21.81
CA ARG A 266 -12.42 -45.95 20.75
C ARG A 266 -11.97 -44.51 20.96
N GLU A 267 -11.66 -43.84 19.86
CA GLU A 267 -11.27 -42.44 19.84
C GLU A 267 -12.31 -41.62 19.10
N ARG A 268 -12.45 -40.37 19.49
CA ARG A 268 -13.29 -39.40 18.85
C ARG A 268 -12.54 -38.06 18.70
N ILE A 269 -12.87 -37.33 17.65
CA ILE A 269 -12.36 -35.98 17.43
C ILE A 269 -13.40 -34.99 17.95
N ILE A 270 -12.98 -34.10 18.81
CA ILE A 270 -13.79 -33.04 19.38
C ILE A 270 -13.36 -31.71 18.73
N VAL A 271 -14.28 -31.04 18.06
CA VAL A 271 -14.02 -29.73 17.48
C VAL A 271 -14.68 -28.67 18.36
N THR A 272 -13.87 -27.76 18.90
CA THR A 272 -14.29 -26.73 19.86
C THR A 272 -14.30 -25.32 19.26
N GLU A 273 -13.58 -25.09 18.16
CA GLU A 273 -13.49 -23.79 17.48
C GLU A 273 -13.50 -23.99 15.97
N LEU A 274 -14.13 -23.07 15.24
CA LEU A 274 -14.23 -23.11 13.79
C LEU A 274 -13.56 -21.89 13.15
N PRO A 275 -13.09 -22.02 11.89
CA PRO A 275 -12.61 -20.87 11.14
C PRO A 275 -13.68 -19.80 11.02
N TYR A 276 -13.24 -18.55 10.97
CA TYR A 276 -14.13 -17.39 10.86
C TYR A 276 -15.01 -17.44 9.61
N GLN A 277 -16.29 -17.09 9.77
CA GLN A 277 -17.34 -17.12 8.74
C GLN A 277 -17.75 -18.53 8.27
N VAL A 278 -17.32 -19.57 8.92
CA VAL A 278 -17.80 -20.94 8.63
C VAL A 278 -19.13 -21.19 9.38
N ASN A 279 -20.12 -21.66 8.63
CA ASN A 279 -21.40 -22.07 9.19
C ASN A 279 -21.31 -23.51 9.74
N LYS A 280 -21.52 -23.68 11.06
CA LYS A 280 -21.38 -24.97 11.74
C LYS A 280 -22.32 -26.05 11.19
N ARG A 281 -23.61 -25.73 10.98
CA ARG A 281 -24.61 -26.67 10.47
C ARG A 281 -24.27 -27.16 9.05
N GLN A 282 -23.85 -26.23 8.18
CA GLN A 282 -23.43 -26.57 6.82
C GLN A 282 -22.18 -27.42 6.79
N LEU A 283 -21.22 -27.13 7.67
CA LEU A 283 -20.01 -27.93 7.81
C LEU A 283 -20.33 -29.37 8.23
N ILE A 284 -21.17 -29.55 9.27
CA ILE A 284 -21.58 -30.89 9.72
C ILE A 284 -22.32 -31.64 8.61
N ALA A 285 -23.24 -30.98 7.90
CA ALA A 285 -23.96 -31.57 6.78
C ALA A 285 -23.02 -32.01 5.64
N ALA A 286 -22.05 -31.16 5.28
CA ALA A 286 -21.05 -31.49 4.27
C ALA A 286 -20.14 -32.65 4.67
N MET A 287 -19.72 -32.71 5.93
CA MET A 287 -18.96 -33.86 6.45
C MET A 287 -19.77 -35.16 6.39
N ALA A 288 -21.03 -35.13 6.83
CA ALA A 288 -21.90 -36.29 6.81
C ALA A 288 -22.16 -36.79 5.37
N GLU A 289 -22.29 -35.88 4.40
CA GLU A 289 -22.44 -36.22 2.99
C GLU A 289 -21.16 -36.90 2.44
N GLN A 290 -19.98 -36.38 2.73
CA GLN A 290 -18.73 -37.00 2.29
C GLN A 290 -18.49 -38.39 2.93
N VAL A 291 -18.92 -38.61 4.18
CA VAL A 291 -18.90 -39.94 4.81
C VAL A 291 -19.83 -40.90 4.08
N ARG A 292 -21.04 -40.45 3.74
CA ARG A 292 -22.05 -41.25 2.99
C ARG A 292 -21.53 -41.60 1.58
N GLU A 293 -20.84 -40.68 0.92
CA GLU A 293 -20.22 -40.90 -0.39
C GLU A 293 -18.88 -41.64 -0.32
N LYS A 294 -18.47 -42.09 0.87
CA LYS A 294 -17.20 -42.83 1.12
C LYS A 294 -15.94 -42.06 0.71
N ARG A 295 -16.00 -40.75 0.64
CA ARG A 295 -14.81 -39.92 0.44
C ARG A 295 -14.03 -39.73 1.73
N LEU A 296 -14.75 -39.64 2.86
CA LEU A 296 -14.18 -39.66 4.22
C LEU A 296 -14.48 -41.02 4.86
N ASP A 297 -13.45 -41.88 4.90
CA ASP A 297 -13.52 -43.16 5.63
C ASP A 297 -12.92 -43.04 7.01
N GLY A 298 -13.30 -43.91 7.92
CA GLY A 298 -12.83 -43.96 9.30
C GLY A 298 -13.76 -43.25 10.32
N ILE A 299 -14.84 -42.59 9.86
CA ILE A 299 -15.86 -41.96 10.71
C ILE A 299 -17.05 -42.91 10.92
N SER A 300 -17.53 -43.04 12.13
CA SER A 300 -18.71 -43.85 12.46
C SER A 300 -19.96 -42.99 12.69
N ASP A 301 -19.83 -41.85 13.35
CA ASP A 301 -20.93 -40.92 13.64
C ASP A 301 -20.44 -39.48 13.77
N ILE A 302 -21.33 -38.51 13.53
CA ILE A 302 -21.05 -37.07 13.70
C ILE A 302 -22.24 -36.47 14.43
N ARG A 303 -21.98 -35.83 15.59
CA ARG A 303 -23.00 -35.20 16.42
C ARG A 303 -22.62 -33.77 16.79
N ASP A 304 -23.62 -32.94 16.91
CA ASP A 304 -23.50 -31.62 17.49
C ASP A 304 -23.94 -31.66 18.95
N GLU A 305 -23.00 -31.47 19.86
CA GLU A 305 -23.21 -31.42 21.32
C GLU A 305 -22.99 -29.99 21.85
N THR A 306 -23.08 -28.97 20.98
CA THR A 306 -22.94 -27.56 21.35
C THR A 306 -24.01 -27.15 22.36
N ASP A 307 -23.59 -26.60 23.48
CA ASP A 307 -24.47 -26.09 24.52
C ASP A 307 -24.03 -24.69 24.99
N ARG A 308 -24.61 -24.20 26.09
CA ARG A 308 -24.26 -22.91 26.71
C ARG A 308 -22.80 -22.81 27.22
N ASN A 309 -22.10 -23.93 27.34
CA ASN A 309 -20.70 -23.96 27.79
C ASN A 309 -19.72 -23.78 26.61
N GLY A 310 -20.18 -23.95 25.39
CA GLY A 310 -19.36 -23.74 24.20
C GLY A 310 -19.71 -24.66 23.03
N MET A 311 -19.01 -24.45 21.94
CA MET A 311 -19.10 -25.26 20.73
C MET A 311 -18.46 -26.63 20.99
N ARG A 312 -19.17 -27.71 20.59
CA ARG A 312 -18.67 -29.07 20.68
C ARG A 312 -19.25 -29.93 19.54
N ILE A 313 -18.47 -30.14 18.50
CA ILE A 313 -18.79 -31.09 17.44
C ILE A 313 -18.02 -32.37 17.73
N VAL A 314 -18.74 -33.49 17.83
CA VAL A 314 -18.17 -34.79 18.15
C VAL A 314 -18.16 -35.65 16.90
N ILE A 315 -16.98 -36.09 16.49
CA ILE A 315 -16.77 -36.98 15.36
C ILE A 315 -16.25 -38.33 15.90
N GLU A 316 -17.10 -39.34 15.94
CA GLU A 316 -16.74 -40.66 16.40
C GLU A 316 -16.01 -41.46 15.31
N LEU A 317 -14.93 -42.11 15.69
CA LEU A 317 -14.13 -42.90 14.76
C LEU A 317 -14.48 -44.37 14.81
N LYS A 318 -14.25 -45.06 13.67
CA LYS A 318 -14.29 -46.54 13.62
C LYS A 318 -13.10 -47.10 14.40
N LYS A 319 -13.27 -48.30 14.96
CA LYS A 319 -12.31 -48.95 15.88
C LYS A 319 -10.86 -49.03 15.33
N ASP A 320 -10.70 -49.17 14.04
CA ASP A 320 -9.39 -49.35 13.37
C ASP A 320 -8.91 -48.09 12.60
N ALA A 321 -9.58 -46.97 12.82
CA ALA A 321 -9.24 -45.73 12.13
C ALA A 321 -8.13 -44.98 12.88
N ASN A 322 -7.11 -44.47 12.14
CA ASN A 322 -6.08 -43.62 12.71
C ASN A 322 -6.65 -42.17 12.81
N PRO A 323 -6.78 -41.61 14.05
CA PRO A 323 -7.39 -40.30 14.29
C PRO A 323 -6.70 -39.17 13.53
N GLN A 324 -5.36 -39.18 13.48
CA GLN A 324 -4.59 -38.15 12.81
C GLN A 324 -4.82 -38.13 11.30
N VAL A 325 -4.91 -39.33 10.69
CA VAL A 325 -5.18 -39.47 9.25
C VAL A 325 -6.58 -38.96 8.92
N VAL A 326 -7.57 -39.29 9.75
CA VAL A 326 -8.95 -38.79 9.57
C VAL A 326 -9.00 -37.28 9.74
N LEU A 327 -8.36 -36.72 10.77
CA LEU A 327 -8.30 -35.28 10.99
C LEU A 327 -7.63 -34.53 9.82
N ASN A 328 -6.53 -35.04 9.30
CA ASN A 328 -5.85 -34.45 8.15
C ASN A 328 -6.74 -34.45 6.88
N ARG A 329 -7.51 -35.52 6.67
CA ARG A 329 -8.49 -35.58 5.59
C ARG A 329 -9.64 -34.58 5.78
N LEU A 330 -10.12 -34.42 7.01
CA LEU A 330 -11.12 -33.41 7.37
C LEU A 330 -10.60 -32.00 7.06
N PHE A 331 -9.38 -31.68 7.42
CA PHE A 331 -8.77 -30.39 7.07
C PHE A 331 -8.62 -30.20 5.55
N ALA A 332 -8.22 -31.25 4.82
CA ALA A 332 -8.00 -31.15 3.37
C ALA A 332 -9.31 -31.07 2.57
N GLN A 333 -10.40 -31.68 3.04
CA GLN A 333 -11.61 -31.86 2.25
C GLN A 333 -12.83 -31.10 2.76
N THR A 334 -12.74 -30.43 3.90
CA THR A 334 -13.86 -29.71 4.50
C THR A 334 -13.47 -28.30 4.94
N GLN A 335 -14.48 -27.50 5.33
CA GLN A 335 -14.25 -26.16 5.87
C GLN A 335 -13.71 -26.14 7.31
N MET A 336 -13.27 -27.31 7.85
CA MET A 336 -12.45 -27.31 9.08
C MET A 336 -11.10 -26.61 8.87
N GLN A 337 -10.64 -26.47 7.64
CA GLN A 337 -9.56 -25.59 7.25
C GLN A 337 -10.04 -24.73 6.08
N THR A 338 -9.88 -23.43 6.17
CA THR A 338 -10.24 -22.47 5.12
C THR A 338 -9.12 -21.49 4.89
N THR A 339 -9.11 -20.87 3.70
CA THR A 339 -8.21 -19.76 3.40
C THR A 339 -8.98 -18.45 3.46
N PHE A 340 -8.61 -17.58 4.37
CA PHE A 340 -9.10 -16.21 4.43
C PHE A 340 -8.29 -15.34 3.46
N GLY A 341 -8.92 -14.93 2.37
CA GLY A 341 -8.28 -14.03 1.39
C GLY A 341 -8.34 -12.59 1.88
N VAL A 342 -7.20 -12.03 2.27
CA VAL A 342 -7.12 -10.64 2.74
C VAL A 342 -7.05 -9.69 1.56
N THR A 343 -7.88 -8.65 1.58
CA THR A 343 -7.83 -7.49 0.68
C THR A 343 -8.17 -6.25 1.49
N MET A 344 -7.14 -5.48 1.86
CA MET A 344 -7.29 -4.29 2.70
C MET A 344 -7.60 -3.05 1.84
N LEU A 345 -8.78 -3.07 1.23
CA LEU A 345 -9.30 -1.98 0.41
C LEU A 345 -10.22 -1.08 1.25
N ALA A 346 -9.93 0.21 1.30
CA ALA A 346 -10.74 1.21 1.99
C ALA A 346 -10.76 2.54 1.22
N LEU A 347 -11.68 3.42 1.59
CA LEU A 347 -11.77 4.77 1.06
C LEU A 347 -10.79 5.69 1.79
N VAL A 348 -9.99 6.42 1.02
CA VAL A 348 -9.03 7.42 1.49
C VAL A 348 -9.33 8.79 0.85
N ASN A 349 -8.55 9.82 1.20
CA ASN A 349 -8.69 11.16 0.65
C ASN A 349 -10.13 11.71 0.75
N ASP A 350 -10.68 11.68 1.95
CA ASP A 350 -12.05 12.12 2.21
C ASP A 350 -13.10 11.44 1.31
N GLN A 351 -13.04 10.11 1.27
CA GLN A 351 -13.92 9.21 0.50
C GLN A 351 -13.83 9.34 -1.04
N LYS A 352 -12.83 10.04 -1.55
CA LYS A 352 -12.69 10.29 -3.00
C LYS A 352 -11.96 9.17 -3.73
N GLN A 353 -11.23 8.30 -3.02
CA GLN A 353 -10.38 7.30 -3.65
C GLN A 353 -10.45 5.94 -2.93
N PRO A 354 -10.88 4.86 -3.59
CA PRO A 354 -10.65 3.50 -3.08
C PRO A 354 -9.19 3.10 -3.30
N LYS A 355 -8.54 2.59 -2.24
CA LYS A 355 -7.12 2.20 -2.28
C LYS A 355 -6.87 0.95 -1.45
N ILE A 356 -6.01 0.06 -1.97
CA ILE A 356 -5.48 -1.06 -1.19
C ILE A 356 -4.34 -0.54 -0.34
N LEU A 357 -4.42 -0.80 0.96
CA LEU A 357 -3.56 -0.20 1.96
C LEU A 357 -2.72 -1.29 2.65
N SER A 358 -1.48 -0.99 2.99
CA SER A 358 -0.67 -1.79 3.92
C SER A 358 -1.11 -1.53 5.36
N LEU A 359 -0.69 -2.38 6.29
CA LEU A 359 -0.94 -2.16 7.71
C LEU A 359 -0.45 -0.77 8.15
N ARG A 360 0.80 -0.41 7.82
CA ARG A 360 1.37 0.88 8.15
C ARG A 360 0.51 2.04 7.63
N HIS A 361 0.08 1.96 6.38
CA HIS A 361 -0.68 3.03 5.76
C HIS A 361 -2.06 3.24 6.42
N ILE A 362 -2.73 2.15 6.85
CA ILE A 362 -4.01 2.26 7.59
C ILE A 362 -3.79 2.96 8.93
N LEU A 363 -2.72 2.61 9.64
CA LEU A 363 -2.41 3.23 10.92
C LEU A 363 -2.02 4.72 10.77
N ASP A 364 -1.25 5.06 9.75
CA ASP A 364 -0.88 6.46 9.47
C ASP A 364 -2.11 7.34 9.16
N GLU A 365 -3.03 6.86 8.30
CA GLU A 365 -4.27 7.56 7.97
C GLU A 365 -5.17 7.74 9.22
N TYR A 366 -5.24 6.71 10.05
CA TYR A 366 -5.99 6.78 11.31
C TYR A 366 -5.37 7.78 12.29
N LEU A 367 -4.06 7.75 12.51
CA LEU A 367 -3.37 8.67 13.42
C LEU A 367 -3.48 10.12 12.96
N ALA A 368 -3.26 10.38 11.67
CA ALA A 368 -3.43 11.71 11.10
C ALA A 368 -4.86 12.24 11.28
N TYR A 369 -5.85 11.37 11.14
CA TYR A 369 -7.24 11.72 11.41
C TYR A 369 -7.49 12.04 12.90
N GLN A 370 -6.93 11.26 13.82
CA GLN A 370 -7.08 11.53 15.25
C GLN A 370 -6.42 12.85 15.69
N GLU A 371 -5.29 13.20 15.10
CA GLU A 371 -4.67 14.53 15.32
C GLU A 371 -5.60 15.66 14.90
N GLN A 372 -6.30 15.51 13.76
CA GLN A 372 -7.32 16.48 13.34
C GLN A 372 -8.50 16.57 14.33
N ILE A 373 -8.99 15.41 14.81
CA ILE A 373 -10.07 15.36 15.80
C ILE A 373 -9.68 16.08 17.08
N ILE A 374 -8.49 15.82 17.63
CA ILE A 374 -8.00 16.47 18.85
C ILE A 374 -7.84 17.97 18.62
N THR A 375 -7.28 18.37 17.49
CA THR A 375 -7.11 19.79 17.13
C THR A 375 -8.46 20.51 17.08
N ARG A 376 -9.43 19.97 16.34
CA ARG A 376 -10.79 20.56 16.22
C ARG A 376 -11.51 20.60 17.56
N ARG A 377 -11.46 19.52 18.33
CA ARG A 377 -12.00 19.48 19.70
C ARG A 377 -11.40 20.57 20.58
N THR A 378 -10.08 20.69 20.56
CA THR A 378 -9.37 21.69 21.39
C THR A 378 -9.71 23.12 20.97
N GLN A 379 -9.84 23.37 19.66
CA GLN A 379 -10.30 24.67 19.14
C GLN A 379 -11.72 25.01 19.61
N PHE A 380 -12.62 24.02 19.57
CA PHE A 380 -13.99 24.20 20.07
C PHE A 380 -13.99 24.48 21.58
N ASP A 381 -13.27 23.70 22.38
CA ASP A 381 -13.19 23.87 23.83
C ASP A 381 -12.51 25.20 24.20
N LEU A 382 -11.48 25.62 23.46
CA LEU A 382 -10.84 26.94 23.60
C LEU A 382 -11.83 28.06 23.32
N LYS A 383 -12.58 27.98 22.23
CA LYS A 383 -13.61 28.97 21.89
C LYS A 383 -14.65 29.08 23.00
N LYS A 384 -15.15 27.96 23.50
CA LYS A 384 -16.13 27.94 24.60
C LYS A 384 -15.56 28.47 25.91
N ALA A 385 -14.32 28.18 26.20
CA ALA A 385 -13.62 28.70 27.36
C ALA A 385 -13.45 30.24 27.30
N LEU A 386 -13.07 30.78 26.14
CA LEU A 386 -12.95 32.19 25.88
C LEU A 386 -14.31 32.92 25.96
N GLU A 387 -15.35 32.35 25.37
CA GLU A 387 -16.72 32.87 25.48
C GLU A 387 -17.17 32.95 26.96
N ARG A 388 -16.89 31.90 27.73
CA ARG A 388 -17.20 31.86 29.15
C ARG A 388 -16.38 32.83 29.99
N GLN A 389 -15.06 32.91 29.74
CA GLN A 389 -14.13 33.84 30.39
C GLN A 389 -14.59 35.30 30.17
N HIS A 390 -14.98 35.64 28.95
CA HIS A 390 -15.50 36.95 28.60
C HIS A 390 -16.74 37.33 29.42
N VAL A 391 -17.66 36.39 29.60
CA VAL A 391 -18.86 36.59 30.45
C VAL A 391 -18.46 36.79 31.92
N LEU A 392 -17.54 35.96 32.45
CA LEU A 392 -17.06 36.06 33.83
C LEU A 392 -16.36 37.38 34.10
N GLN A 393 -15.57 37.90 33.16
CA GLN A 393 -14.93 39.23 33.27
C GLN A 393 -15.99 40.32 33.49
N GLY A 394 -17.09 40.32 32.71
CA GLY A 394 -18.17 41.25 32.86
C GLY A 394 -18.86 41.17 34.24
N LEU A 395 -19.08 39.93 34.72
CA LEU A 395 -19.65 39.70 36.05
C LEU A 395 -18.73 40.18 37.18
N LEU A 396 -17.43 39.97 37.11
CA LEU A 396 -16.44 40.40 38.09
C LEU A 396 -16.37 41.94 38.12
N ILE A 397 -16.34 42.62 36.96
CA ILE A 397 -16.39 44.08 36.86
C ILE A 397 -17.67 44.63 37.50
N ALA A 398 -18.81 44.00 37.24
CA ALA A 398 -20.10 44.41 37.80
C ALA A 398 -20.13 44.22 39.33
N GLU A 399 -19.53 43.17 39.84
CA GLU A 399 -19.48 42.87 41.28
C GLU A 399 -18.54 43.80 42.03
N GLU A 400 -17.40 44.16 41.45
CA GLU A 400 -16.48 45.16 42.02
C GLU A 400 -17.12 46.54 42.12
N ASN A 401 -18.07 46.85 41.23
CA ASN A 401 -18.75 48.14 41.15
C ASN A 401 -20.27 48.01 41.44
N ILE A 402 -20.68 47.10 42.30
CA ILE A 402 -22.06 46.64 42.41
C ILE A 402 -23.03 47.79 42.78
N ASP A 403 -22.68 48.68 43.67
CA ASP A 403 -23.50 49.79 44.07
C ASP A 403 -23.75 50.75 42.90
N GLU A 404 -22.74 50.97 42.08
CA GLU A 404 -22.84 51.81 40.89
C GLU A 404 -23.64 51.17 39.78
N VAL A 405 -23.48 49.84 39.62
CA VAL A 405 -24.27 49.05 38.68
C VAL A 405 -25.75 49.08 39.04
N ILE A 406 -26.09 48.85 40.29
CA ILE A 406 -27.46 48.92 40.78
C ILE A 406 -28.05 50.34 40.60
N LYS A 407 -27.29 51.38 40.91
CA LYS A 407 -27.67 52.74 40.69
C LYS A 407 -27.94 53.04 39.22
N THR A 408 -27.02 52.61 38.30
CA THR A 408 -27.16 52.83 36.87
C THR A 408 -28.38 52.12 36.31
N ILE A 409 -28.70 50.92 36.77
CA ILE A 409 -29.90 50.18 36.36
C ILE A 409 -31.15 50.80 36.84
N ARG A 410 -31.17 51.32 38.09
CA ARG A 410 -32.34 51.96 38.68
C ARG A 410 -32.66 53.37 38.09
N GLU A 411 -31.63 54.05 37.61
CA GLU A 411 -31.76 55.39 36.99
C GLU A 411 -32.07 55.31 35.50
N ALA A 412 -31.94 54.13 34.91
CA ALA A 412 -32.24 53.84 33.50
C ALA A 412 -33.79 53.64 33.33
N TYR A 413 -34.35 54.12 32.24
CA TYR A 413 -35.72 53.89 31.90
C TYR A 413 -35.92 52.67 30.98
N ASP A 414 -35.18 52.60 29.88
CA ASP A 414 -35.16 51.51 28.89
C ASP A 414 -33.77 51.34 28.28
N ASP A 415 -32.82 52.17 28.65
CA ASP A 415 -31.46 52.27 28.13
C ASP A 415 -30.38 51.69 29.10
N ALA A 416 -30.77 50.81 30.02
CA ALA A 416 -29.89 50.27 31.06
C ALA A 416 -28.68 49.55 30.47
N LYS A 417 -28.86 48.87 29.38
CA LYS A 417 -27.81 48.08 28.68
C LYS A 417 -26.73 48.99 28.09
N GLU A 418 -27.13 50.01 27.37
CA GLU A 418 -26.25 51.03 26.76
C GLU A 418 -25.49 51.83 27.83
N ARG A 419 -26.13 52.18 28.94
CA ARG A 419 -25.48 52.87 30.05
C ARG A 419 -24.46 52.04 30.78
N LEU A 420 -24.76 50.72 30.97
CA LEU A 420 -23.78 49.79 31.55
C LEU A 420 -22.58 49.60 30.62
N MET A 421 -22.81 49.46 29.32
CA MET A 421 -21.74 49.37 28.33
C MET A 421 -20.85 50.63 28.34
N ALA A 422 -21.43 51.80 28.31
CA ALA A 422 -20.68 53.06 28.25
C ALA A 422 -19.94 53.38 29.56
N ARG A 423 -20.49 53.00 30.73
CA ARG A 423 -19.95 53.36 32.04
C ARG A 423 -18.85 52.40 32.51
N PHE A 424 -19.00 51.10 32.23
CA PHE A 424 -18.10 50.05 32.72
C PHE A 424 -17.30 49.39 31.61
N ASP A 425 -17.33 49.92 30.38
CA ASP A 425 -16.66 49.36 29.18
C ASP A 425 -17.01 47.89 28.94
N LEU A 426 -18.27 47.54 29.15
CA LEU A 426 -18.78 46.20 28.98
C LEU A 426 -19.21 45.96 27.53
N SER A 427 -18.97 44.78 27.03
CA SER A 427 -19.55 44.33 25.75
C SER A 427 -21.07 44.14 25.88
N GLU A 428 -21.76 44.12 24.76
CA GLU A 428 -23.19 43.87 24.71
C GLU A 428 -23.64 42.61 25.44
N ILE A 429 -22.88 41.51 25.24
CA ILE A 429 -23.10 40.21 25.90
C ILE A 429 -22.89 40.32 27.42
N GLN A 430 -21.81 41.00 27.85
CA GLN A 430 -21.53 41.22 29.27
C GLN A 430 -22.62 42.07 29.94
N ALA A 431 -23.00 43.17 29.33
CA ALA A 431 -24.05 44.04 29.86
C ALA A 431 -25.38 43.30 29.99
N GLN A 432 -25.73 42.46 29.01
CA GLN A 432 -26.95 41.64 29.07
C GLN A 432 -26.91 40.63 30.23
N VAL A 433 -25.81 39.94 30.43
CA VAL A 433 -25.62 38.95 31.52
C VAL A 433 -25.66 39.63 32.88
N VAL A 434 -25.14 40.88 32.99
CA VAL A 434 -25.22 41.70 34.24
C VAL A 434 -26.66 42.07 34.52
N LEU A 435 -27.47 42.47 33.52
CA LEU A 435 -28.88 42.75 33.69
C LEU A 435 -29.70 41.52 34.12
N ASP A 436 -29.36 40.35 33.59
CA ASP A 436 -30.04 39.09 33.90
C ASP A 436 -29.57 38.46 35.24
N MET A 437 -28.63 39.11 35.93
CA MET A 437 -28.03 38.60 37.14
C MET A 437 -29.04 38.53 38.31
N GLN A 438 -29.15 37.39 38.94
CA GLN A 438 -30.02 37.21 40.10
C GLN A 438 -29.42 37.83 41.36
N LEU A 439 -30.22 38.50 42.16
CA LEU A 439 -29.78 39.13 43.40
C LEU A 439 -29.03 38.19 44.38
N LYS A 440 -29.30 36.90 44.38
CA LYS A 440 -28.57 35.95 45.21
C LYS A 440 -27.07 35.84 44.87
N ARG A 441 -26.68 36.22 43.68
CA ARG A 441 -25.27 36.21 43.23
C ARG A 441 -24.43 37.36 43.80
N LEU A 442 -25.05 38.30 44.48
CA LEU A 442 -24.39 39.43 45.17
C LEU A 442 -23.76 39.04 46.53
N GLN A 443 -23.74 37.80 46.88
CA GLN A 443 -23.15 37.34 48.15
C GLN A 443 -21.63 37.15 47.97
N GLY A 444 -20.82 37.56 48.96
CA GLY A 444 -19.36 37.45 48.90
C GLY A 444 -18.82 36.02 48.63
N LEU A 445 -19.57 34.97 49.00
CA LEU A 445 -19.23 33.57 48.67
C LEU A 445 -19.34 33.28 47.15
N GLU A 446 -20.24 33.95 46.45
CA GLU A 446 -20.42 33.79 45.01
C GLU A 446 -19.28 34.49 44.23
N ARG A 447 -18.78 35.59 44.75
CA ARG A 447 -17.58 36.27 44.19
C ARG A 447 -16.37 35.40 44.18
N GLU A 448 -16.08 34.73 45.28
CA GLU A 448 -14.95 33.81 45.39
C GLU A 448 -15.08 32.63 44.38
N LYS A 449 -16.32 32.15 44.18
CA LYS A 449 -16.59 31.12 43.16
C LYS A 449 -16.35 31.62 41.74
N LEU A 450 -16.81 32.83 41.41
CA LEU A 450 -16.60 33.44 40.08
C LEU A 450 -15.11 33.67 39.82
N GLN A 451 -14.35 34.12 40.80
CA GLN A 451 -12.90 34.29 40.66
C GLN A 451 -12.20 32.98 40.46
N ASN A 452 -12.52 31.97 41.26
CA ASN A 452 -11.94 30.64 41.12
C ASN A 452 -12.28 30.00 39.76
N GLU A 453 -13.52 30.16 39.26
CA GLU A 453 -13.90 29.70 37.91
C GLU A 453 -13.13 30.45 36.83
N TYR A 454 -12.90 31.75 37.00
CA TYR A 454 -12.09 32.55 36.07
C TYR A 454 -10.63 32.04 36.00
N ASP A 455 -10.01 31.85 37.16
CA ASP A 455 -8.61 31.42 37.28
C ASP A 455 -8.43 29.98 36.74
N GLU A 456 -9.41 29.12 36.95
CA GLU A 456 -9.42 27.78 36.36
C GLU A 456 -9.54 27.79 34.82
N LEU A 457 -10.42 28.69 34.32
CA LEU A 457 -10.58 28.85 32.87
C LEU A 457 -9.34 29.44 32.22
N GLU A 458 -8.66 30.38 32.87
CA GLU A 458 -7.40 30.96 32.38
C GLU A 458 -6.32 29.87 32.19
N LYS A 459 -6.15 29.02 33.18
CA LYS A 459 -5.19 27.86 33.09
C LYS A 459 -5.60 26.92 31.96
N ARG A 460 -6.90 26.67 31.78
CA ARG A 460 -7.39 25.80 30.69
C ARG A 460 -7.17 26.43 29.32
N ILE A 461 -7.39 27.75 29.20
CA ILE A 461 -7.15 28.47 27.94
C ILE A 461 -5.68 28.47 27.58
N GLU A 462 -4.78 28.65 28.56
CA GLU A 462 -3.35 28.57 28.37
C GLU A 462 -2.95 27.17 27.89
N TYR A 463 -3.40 26.12 28.58
CA TYR A 463 -3.18 24.74 28.18
C TYR A 463 -3.69 24.45 26.74
N TYR A 464 -4.87 24.91 26.38
CA TYR A 464 -5.41 24.69 25.02
C TYR A 464 -4.57 25.43 23.96
N ARG A 465 -4.06 26.62 24.26
CA ARG A 465 -3.17 27.35 23.35
C ARG A 465 -1.83 26.66 23.18
N GLU A 466 -1.23 26.19 24.25
CA GLU A 466 -0.01 25.38 24.21
C GLU A 466 -0.21 24.10 23.42
N LEU A 467 -1.30 23.38 23.67
CA LEU A 467 -1.63 22.13 22.96
C LEU A 467 -1.77 22.37 21.45
N LEU A 468 -2.45 23.46 21.04
CA LEU A 468 -2.59 23.79 19.63
C LEU A 468 -1.29 24.29 18.97
N ALA A 469 -0.32 24.76 19.74
CA ALA A 469 0.97 25.23 19.25
C ALA A 469 2.03 24.12 19.16
N SER A 470 1.82 22.98 19.83
CA SER A 470 2.81 21.91 19.93
C SER A 470 2.26 20.59 19.39
N GLU A 471 2.84 20.13 18.26
CA GLU A 471 2.54 18.81 17.69
C GLU A 471 2.92 17.67 18.64
N GLU A 472 4.00 17.83 19.41
CA GLU A 472 4.45 16.85 20.40
C GLU A 472 3.40 16.68 21.52
N MET A 473 2.83 17.78 22.03
CA MET A 473 1.77 17.72 23.02
C MET A 473 0.49 17.07 22.46
N LEU A 474 0.13 17.36 21.20
CA LEU A 474 -1.00 16.72 20.53
C LEU A 474 -0.82 15.20 20.45
N LYS A 475 0.36 14.74 20.01
CA LYS A 475 0.72 13.32 19.98
C LYS A 475 0.74 12.69 21.38
N GLY A 476 1.19 13.42 22.38
CA GLY A 476 1.14 12.98 23.77
C GLY A 476 -0.28 12.77 24.31
N VAL A 477 -1.20 13.67 23.98
CA VAL A 477 -2.63 13.52 24.31
C VAL A 477 -3.23 12.32 23.59
N LEU A 478 -2.98 12.20 22.28
CA LEU A 478 -3.44 11.07 21.47
C LEU A 478 -2.97 9.75 22.04
N LYS A 479 -1.68 9.64 22.35
CA LYS A 479 -1.08 8.45 22.97
C LYS A 479 -1.77 8.08 24.29
N THR A 480 -1.98 9.08 25.16
CA THR A 480 -2.63 8.87 26.46
C THR A 480 -4.07 8.37 26.30
N GLU A 481 -4.82 8.94 25.36
CA GLU A 481 -6.20 8.55 25.11
C GLU A 481 -6.31 7.14 24.51
N LEU A 482 -5.42 6.77 23.58
CA LEU A 482 -5.35 5.42 23.03
C LEU A 482 -5.01 4.39 24.10
N ILE A 483 -4.03 4.66 24.96
CA ILE A 483 -3.66 3.79 26.09
C ILE A 483 -4.85 3.59 27.05
N ALA A 484 -5.57 4.67 27.36
CA ALA A 484 -6.75 4.57 28.24
C ALA A 484 -7.85 3.68 27.62
N ILE A 485 -8.07 3.72 26.32
CA ILE A 485 -9.02 2.82 25.62
C ILE A 485 -8.50 1.38 25.61
N ARG A 486 -7.20 1.17 25.32
CA ARG A 486 -6.56 -0.15 25.39
C ARG A 486 -6.74 -0.81 26.75
N ASP A 487 -6.47 -0.07 27.83
CA ASP A 487 -6.51 -0.61 29.19
C ASP A 487 -7.95 -0.87 29.67
N ARG A 488 -8.90 -0.10 29.16
CA ARG A 488 -10.32 -0.24 29.53
C ARG A 488 -11.04 -1.35 28.76
N PHE A 489 -10.75 -1.54 27.48
CA PHE A 489 -11.51 -2.41 26.59
C PHE A 489 -10.70 -3.54 25.97
N GLY A 490 -9.37 -3.51 26.10
CA GLY A 490 -8.50 -4.54 25.54
C GLY A 490 -8.61 -5.86 26.30
N ASP A 491 -8.66 -6.93 25.55
CA ASP A 491 -8.70 -8.31 26.03
C ASP A 491 -7.53 -9.14 25.47
N GLU A 492 -7.45 -10.40 25.86
CA GLU A 492 -6.45 -11.32 25.32
C GLU A 492 -6.80 -11.76 23.90
N ARG A 493 -5.75 -12.12 23.13
CA ARG A 493 -5.89 -12.72 21.82
C ARG A 493 -6.72 -14.01 21.87
N LYS A 494 -7.68 -14.13 20.96
CA LYS A 494 -8.54 -15.31 20.86
C LYS A 494 -7.99 -16.35 19.89
N THR A 495 -7.42 -15.90 18.75
CA THR A 495 -6.91 -16.77 17.69
C THR A 495 -5.44 -17.12 17.95
N GLU A 496 -5.13 -18.41 17.99
CA GLU A 496 -3.76 -18.91 18.08
C GLU A 496 -3.06 -18.79 16.72
N ILE A 497 -1.76 -18.50 16.74
CA ILE A 497 -0.91 -18.51 15.53
C ILE A 497 0.13 -19.60 15.73
N GLN A 498 0.10 -20.63 14.87
CA GLN A 498 1.08 -21.71 14.87
C GLN A 498 2.05 -21.52 13.71
N ASP A 499 3.33 -21.58 14.01
CA ASP A 499 4.37 -21.61 12.99
C ASP A 499 4.34 -23.00 12.31
N VAL A 500 4.35 -23.02 11.01
CA VAL A 500 4.44 -24.26 10.24
C VAL A 500 5.90 -24.49 9.92
N GLU A 501 6.42 -25.69 10.15
CA GLU A 501 7.83 -26.05 9.88
C GLU A 501 8.23 -25.83 8.42
N ASP A 502 7.26 -25.75 7.51
CA ASP A 502 7.42 -25.36 6.09
C ASP A 502 6.77 -23.99 5.82
N GLU A 503 7.16 -22.93 6.51
CA GLU A 503 6.94 -21.60 5.99
C GLU A 503 7.86 -21.36 4.78
N LEU A 504 7.43 -21.91 3.66
CA LEU A 504 7.97 -21.55 2.36
C LEU A 504 7.75 -20.03 2.21
N ASP A 505 8.83 -19.30 2.17
CA ASP A 505 8.79 -17.90 1.78
C ASP A 505 8.04 -17.83 0.43
N ILE A 506 7.33 -16.76 0.11
CA ILE A 506 6.70 -16.62 -1.23
C ILE A 506 7.77 -16.87 -2.31
N GLU A 507 8.99 -16.56 -1.99
CA GLU A 507 10.17 -16.80 -2.79
C GLU A 507 10.46 -18.30 -2.99
N ASP A 508 10.25 -19.14 -1.96
CA ASP A 508 10.42 -20.60 -2.01
C ASP A 508 9.31 -21.33 -2.81
N LEU A 509 8.17 -20.65 -3.03
CA LEU A 509 7.07 -21.16 -3.88
C LEU A 509 7.24 -20.79 -5.36
N ILE A 510 8.22 -19.94 -5.68
CA ILE A 510 8.53 -19.51 -7.03
C ILE A 510 9.75 -20.30 -7.47
N GLU A 511 9.59 -21.07 -8.53
CA GLU A 511 10.69 -21.83 -9.12
C GLU A 511 11.82 -20.86 -9.50
N GLU A 512 13.03 -21.13 -9.02
CA GLU A 512 14.19 -20.36 -9.41
C GLU A 512 14.52 -20.64 -10.87
N GLU A 513 14.30 -19.65 -11.72
CA GLU A 513 14.47 -19.76 -13.16
C GLU A 513 15.28 -18.58 -13.68
N GLN A 514 16.22 -18.86 -14.57
CA GLN A 514 16.94 -17.83 -15.30
C GLN A 514 16.01 -17.20 -16.33
N CYS A 515 15.86 -15.90 -16.26
CA CYS A 515 14.98 -15.11 -17.11
C CYS A 515 15.73 -14.00 -17.83
N VAL A 516 15.27 -13.68 -19.04
CA VAL A 516 15.70 -12.51 -19.79
C VAL A 516 14.69 -11.39 -19.55
N PHE A 517 15.17 -10.28 -19.03
CA PHE A 517 14.41 -9.07 -18.79
C PHE A 517 14.63 -8.09 -19.94
N THR A 518 13.57 -7.59 -20.50
CA THR A 518 13.60 -6.64 -21.62
C THR A 518 12.92 -5.36 -21.22
N LEU A 519 13.62 -4.23 -21.35
CA LEU A 519 13.09 -2.89 -21.09
C LEU A 519 13.11 -2.08 -22.37
N SER A 520 11.98 -1.48 -22.76
CA SER A 520 11.90 -0.60 -23.91
C SER A 520 12.10 0.85 -23.54
N HIS A 521 12.43 1.69 -24.53
CA HIS A 521 12.59 3.15 -24.40
C HIS A 521 11.32 3.83 -23.89
N ALA A 522 10.15 3.36 -24.29
CA ALA A 522 8.85 3.83 -23.79
C ALA A 522 8.52 3.29 -22.39
N GLY A 523 9.43 2.55 -21.75
CA GLY A 523 9.29 2.06 -20.38
C GLY A 523 8.42 0.80 -20.24
N TYR A 524 8.35 -0.06 -21.26
CA TYR A 524 7.71 -1.37 -21.11
C TYR A 524 8.73 -2.41 -20.69
N ILE A 525 8.42 -3.17 -19.63
CA ILE A 525 9.25 -4.22 -19.09
C ILE A 525 8.52 -5.55 -19.09
N LYS A 526 9.26 -6.62 -19.35
CA LYS A 526 8.81 -8.00 -19.21
C LYS A 526 9.95 -8.92 -18.83
N ARG A 527 9.61 -10.10 -18.31
CA ARG A 527 10.51 -11.23 -18.21
C ARG A 527 10.08 -12.35 -19.12
N VAL A 528 11.04 -13.10 -19.64
CA VAL A 528 10.84 -14.28 -20.48
C VAL A 528 11.82 -15.33 -19.99
N PRO A 529 11.42 -16.60 -19.77
CA PRO A 529 12.37 -17.68 -19.47
C PRO A 529 13.50 -17.73 -20.49
N ALA A 530 14.74 -17.85 -20.02
CA ALA A 530 15.93 -17.86 -20.89
C ALA A 530 15.88 -18.98 -21.95
N ALA A 531 15.32 -20.13 -21.59
CA ALA A 531 15.11 -21.27 -22.49
C ALA A 531 14.26 -20.96 -23.75
N THR A 532 13.50 -19.87 -23.73
CA THR A 532 12.67 -19.42 -24.88
C THR A 532 13.50 -18.85 -26.02
N TYR A 533 14.74 -18.43 -25.78
CA TYR A 533 15.63 -17.82 -26.77
C TYR A 533 16.64 -18.89 -27.31
N ARG A 534 16.45 -19.34 -28.55
CA ARG A 534 17.39 -20.26 -29.24
C ARG A 534 18.52 -19.49 -29.89
N ALA A 535 19.76 -19.99 -29.75
CA ALA A 535 20.95 -19.43 -30.41
C ALA A 535 20.84 -19.53 -31.93
N GLN A 536 21.23 -18.52 -32.69
CA GLN A 536 21.26 -18.49 -34.15
C GLN A 536 22.70 -18.39 -34.70
N ARG A 537 22.99 -19.04 -35.83
CA ARG A 537 24.29 -18.96 -36.49
C ARG A 537 24.50 -17.63 -37.23
N ARG A 538 25.77 -17.25 -37.47
CA ARG A 538 26.20 -16.08 -38.19
C ARG A 538 25.44 -15.88 -39.52
N GLY A 539 24.88 -14.71 -39.77
CA GLY A 539 24.10 -14.40 -40.98
C GLY A 539 22.61 -14.77 -40.89
N GLY A 540 22.11 -15.19 -39.72
CA GLY A 540 20.68 -15.41 -39.48
C GLY A 540 19.88 -14.12 -39.59
N ARG A 541 18.63 -14.21 -40.01
CA ARG A 541 17.64 -13.12 -39.85
C ARG A 541 17.24 -13.08 -38.37
N GLY A 542 17.58 -12.03 -37.64
CA GLY A 542 17.30 -11.85 -36.22
C GLY A 542 15.87 -12.25 -35.83
N VAL A 543 15.66 -12.52 -34.54
CA VAL A 543 14.34 -12.88 -33.96
C VAL A 543 13.78 -11.64 -33.28
N THR A 544 12.53 -11.30 -33.58
CA THR A 544 11.84 -10.18 -32.93
C THR A 544 11.69 -10.49 -31.43
N GLY A 545 12.42 -9.76 -30.59
CA GLY A 545 12.39 -9.93 -29.14
C GLY A 545 11.18 -9.27 -28.49
N MET A 546 10.60 -8.26 -29.11
CA MET A 546 9.46 -7.53 -28.59
C MET A 546 8.75 -6.80 -29.75
N THR A 547 7.41 -6.79 -29.75
CA THR A 547 6.65 -5.97 -30.69
C THR A 547 6.51 -4.58 -30.10
N THR A 548 7.15 -3.59 -30.71
CA THR A 548 7.09 -2.19 -30.28
C THR A 548 6.17 -1.38 -31.19
N ARG A 549 5.76 -0.18 -30.75
CA ARG A 549 5.09 0.80 -31.62
C ARG A 549 6.12 1.49 -32.51
N GLU A 550 5.69 2.21 -33.55
CA GLU A 550 6.57 2.85 -34.54
C GLU A 550 7.67 3.79 -33.99
N GLU A 551 7.52 4.23 -32.72
CA GLU A 551 8.47 5.12 -32.02
C GLU A 551 9.14 4.48 -30.78
N ASP A 552 8.90 3.19 -30.47
CA ASP A 552 9.45 2.50 -29.29
C ASP A 552 10.46 1.44 -29.71
N PHE A 553 11.54 1.25 -28.94
CA PHE A 553 12.57 0.26 -29.17
C PHE A 553 13.10 -0.34 -27.86
N VAL A 554 13.74 -1.48 -27.95
CA VAL A 554 14.34 -2.13 -26.79
C VAL A 554 15.59 -1.38 -26.36
N GLU A 555 15.59 -0.81 -25.16
CA GLU A 555 16.69 -0.02 -24.64
C GLU A 555 17.68 -0.86 -23.83
N SER A 556 17.19 -1.85 -23.08
CA SER A 556 18.02 -2.69 -22.23
C SER A 556 17.53 -4.13 -22.20
N VAL A 557 18.47 -5.07 -22.24
CA VAL A 557 18.24 -6.51 -22.07
C VAL A 557 19.27 -7.02 -21.05
N PHE A 558 18.83 -7.74 -20.04
CA PHE A 558 19.72 -8.35 -19.03
C PHE A 558 19.12 -9.65 -18.55
N SER A 559 19.97 -10.58 -18.12
CA SER A 559 19.58 -11.86 -17.54
C SER A 559 19.73 -11.83 -16.03
N ALA A 560 18.78 -12.47 -15.34
CA ALA A 560 18.75 -12.58 -13.89
C ALA A 560 17.90 -13.78 -13.48
N SER A 561 18.14 -14.31 -12.28
CA SER A 561 17.23 -15.26 -11.64
C SER A 561 15.91 -14.56 -11.23
N THR A 562 14.82 -15.34 -11.18
CA THR A 562 13.57 -14.90 -10.57
C THR A 562 13.76 -14.42 -9.13
N HIS A 563 14.76 -14.91 -8.41
CA HIS A 563 15.07 -14.59 -7.02
C HIS A 563 16.04 -13.44 -6.83
N ASP A 564 16.68 -12.96 -7.90
CA ASP A 564 17.61 -11.82 -7.84
C ASP A 564 16.87 -10.50 -7.55
N TYR A 565 17.59 -9.55 -6.95
CA TYR A 565 17.15 -8.16 -6.84
C TYR A 565 17.48 -7.41 -8.12
N LEU A 566 16.49 -6.73 -8.66
CA LEU A 566 16.64 -5.82 -9.78
C LEU A 566 16.65 -4.39 -9.25
N LEU A 567 17.75 -3.69 -9.44
CA LEU A 567 17.92 -2.29 -9.11
C LEU A 567 17.71 -1.45 -10.37
N PHE A 568 16.66 -0.66 -10.42
CA PHE A 568 16.34 0.22 -11.52
C PHE A 568 16.78 1.65 -11.18
N PHE A 569 17.77 2.12 -11.91
CA PHE A 569 18.29 3.49 -11.77
C PHE A 569 17.60 4.40 -12.76
N THR A 570 17.27 5.62 -12.33
CA THR A 570 16.57 6.60 -13.15
C THR A 570 17.53 7.69 -13.65
N ASN A 571 17.15 8.36 -14.73
CA ASN A 571 17.88 9.51 -15.27
C ASN A 571 18.08 10.63 -14.23
N ARG A 572 17.28 10.67 -13.18
CA ARG A 572 17.40 11.63 -12.05
C ARG A 572 18.28 11.14 -10.90
N GLY A 573 18.98 10.00 -11.07
CA GLY A 573 19.86 9.44 -10.05
C GLY A 573 19.16 8.80 -8.86
N ARG A 574 17.91 8.39 -9.02
CA ARG A 574 17.17 7.58 -8.04
C ARG A 574 17.30 6.10 -8.39
N VAL A 575 17.12 5.24 -7.40
CA VAL A 575 17.10 3.79 -7.57
C VAL A 575 15.86 3.18 -6.92
N HIS A 576 15.23 2.26 -7.64
CA HIS A 576 14.11 1.46 -7.17
C HIS A 576 14.48 0.00 -7.17
N ARG A 577 14.11 -0.75 -6.13
CA ARG A 577 14.41 -2.16 -5.94
C ARG A 577 13.19 -3.04 -6.19
N ARG A 578 13.34 -4.13 -6.91
CA ARG A 578 12.34 -5.19 -7.11
C ARG A 578 13.00 -6.56 -7.15
N LYS A 579 12.27 -7.62 -6.82
CA LYS A 579 12.68 -9.00 -7.07
C LYS A 579 12.33 -9.39 -8.51
N GLY A 580 13.11 -10.29 -9.13
CA GLY A 580 12.90 -10.73 -10.51
C GLY A 580 11.48 -11.26 -10.76
N TYR A 581 10.95 -12.08 -9.85
CA TYR A 581 9.60 -12.62 -9.95
C TYR A 581 8.48 -11.56 -9.89
N GLN A 582 8.75 -10.35 -9.40
CA GLN A 582 7.77 -9.24 -9.36
C GLN A 582 7.57 -8.58 -10.72
N ILE A 583 8.44 -8.87 -11.69
CA ILE A 583 8.28 -8.43 -13.07
C ILE A 583 7.36 -9.44 -13.78
N PRO A 584 6.24 -8.99 -14.38
CA PRO A 584 5.32 -9.88 -15.06
C PRO A 584 5.96 -10.68 -16.18
N GLU A 585 5.66 -11.98 -16.22
CA GLU A 585 6.03 -12.84 -17.33
C GLU A 585 5.19 -12.52 -18.56
N ALA A 586 5.79 -12.55 -19.72
CA ALA A 586 5.08 -12.31 -20.96
C ALA A 586 5.72 -13.12 -22.11
N GLY A 587 4.93 -13.46 -23.10
CA GLY A 587 5.43 -14.15 -24.29
C GLY A 587 6.51 -13.34 -25.01
N ARG A 588 7.37 -14.03 -25.79
CA ARG A 588 8.51 -13.45 -26.49
C ARG A 588 8.16 -12.21 -27.33
N THR A 589 7.05 -12.22 -28.05
CA THR A 589 6.58 -11.11 -28.88
C THR A 589 5.70 -10.11 -28.15
N ALA A 590 5.27 -10.40 -26.92
CA ALA A 590 4.40 -9.49 -26.16
C ALA A 590 5.11 -8.19 -25.77
N LYS A 591 4.34 -7.10 -25.65
CA LYS A 591 4.83 -5.76 -25.31
C LYS A 591 5.29 -5.63 -23.86
N GLY A 592 4.83 -6.49 -22.95
CA GLY A 592 5.08 -6.40 -21.52
C GLY A 592 4.23 -5.34 -20.81
N THR A 593 4.61 -5.03 -19.57
CA THR A 593 3.91 -4.10 -18.68
C THR A 593 4.66 -2.78 -18.60
N ASN A 594 3.95 -1.65 -18.59
CA ASN A 594 4.59 -0.36 -18.41
C ASN A 594 5.21 -0.26 -17.01
N ILE A 595 6.48 0.14 -16.94
CA ILE A 595 7.28 0.17 -15.72
C ILE A 595 6.71 1.14 -14.65
N VAL A 596 5.95 2.15 -15.05
CA VAL A 596 5.26 3.06 -14.13
C VAL A 596 4.18 2.36 -13.29
N ASN A 597 3.68 1.21 -13.75
CA ASN A 597 2.76 0.37 -12.98
C ASN A 597 3.49 -0.50 -11.93
N ILE A 598 4.80 -0.62 -12.05
CA ILE A 598 5.66 -1.43 -11.19
C ILE A 598 6.46 -0.54 -10.23
N LEU A 599 6.96 0.59 -10.76
CA LEU A 599 7.78 1.56 -10.01
C LEU A 599 7.03 2.90 -9.88
N PRO A 600 7.07 3.54 -8.71
CA PRO A 600 6.47 4.87 -8.50
C PRO A 600 7.39 5.96 -9.07
N LEU A 601 7.39 6.14 -10.38
CA LEU A 601 8.19 7.14 -11.08
C LEU A 601 7.48 8.50 -11.10
N GLU A 602 8.25 9.58 -10.97
CA GLU A 602 7.75 10.95 -11.10
C GLU A 602 7.58 11.36 -12.58
N ALA A 603 6.85 12.45 -12.83
CA ALA A 603 6.67 12.96 -14.19
C ALA A 603 8.02 13.33 -14.85
N GLY A 604 8.31 12.73 -16.01
CA GLY A 604 9.57 12.89 -16.74
C GLY A 604 10.76 12.09 -16.19
N GLU A 605 10.54 11.24 -15.18
CA GLU A 605 11.53 10.28 -14.71
C GLU A 605 11.44 9.00 -15.55
N ARG A 606 12.60 8.49 -16.00
CA ARG A 606 12.73 7.26 -16.79
C ARG A 606 13.84 6.39 -16.25
N VAL A 607 13.70 5.08 -16.37
CA VAL A 607 14.76 4.12 -16.03
C VAL A 607 15.83 4.15 -17.12
N THR A 608 17.07 4.32 -16.72
CA THR A 608 18.24 4.40 -17.62
C THR A 608 19.21 3.25 -17.45
N ALA A 609 19.18 2.55 -16.33
CA ALA A 609 20.00 1.36 -16.11
C ALA A 609 19.28 0.37 -15.17
N GLY A 610 19.41 -0.90 -15.48
CA GLY A 610 19.01 -2.02 -14.62
C GLY A 610 20.21 -2.83 -14.20
N ILE A 611 20.32 -3.14 -12.91
CA ILE A 611 21.39 -3.99 -12.38
C ILE A 611 20.77 -5.15 -11.63
N THR A 612 21.31 -6.33 -11.85
CA THR A 612 21.01 -7.54 -11.10
C THR A 612 21.93 -7.67 -9.90
N VAL A 613 21.35 -7.95 -8.74
CA VAL A 613 22.06 -8.13 -7.49
C VAL A 613 21.50 -9.35 -6.78
N HIS A 614 22.36 -10.32 -6.48
CA HIS A 614 21.96 -11.51 -5.73
C HIS A 614 21.85 -11.19 -4.23
N ASP A 615 22.88 -10.55 -3.69
CA ASP A 615 22.92 -10.03 -2.31
C ASP A 615 23.59 -8.64 -2.26
N PHE A 616 23.55 -7.98 -1.10
CA PHE A 616 24.06 -6.61 -0.90
C PHE A 616 25.38 -6.55 -0.14
N ASP A 617 26.14 -7.62 -0.20
CA ASP A 617 27.43 -7.70 0.49
C ASP A 617 28.51 -6.78 -0.13
N GLU A 618 29.72 -6.86 0.28
CA GLU A 618 30.86 -5.96 0.15
C GLU A 618 31.21 -5.34 -1.22
N ASP A 619 30.28 -5.28 -2.16
CA ASP A 619 30.46 -4.71 -3.49
C ASP A 619 30.21 -3.19 -3.55
N TYR A 620 30.70 -2.59 -4.63
CA TYR A 620 30.49 -1.18 -4.93
C TYR A 620 29.73 -0.98 -6.24
N LEU A 621 29.16 0.21 -6.39
CA LEU A 621 28.57 0.67 -7.64
C LEU A 621 29.35 1.86 -8.17
N MET A 622 29.77 1.79 -9.44
CA MET A 622 30.30 2.91 -10.18
C MET A 622 29.19 3.48 -11.07
N LEU A 623 28.72 4.66 -10.71
CA LEU A 623 27.72 5.41 -11.47
C LEU A 623 28.41 6.35 -12.44
N VAL A 624 27.95 6.40 -13.68
CA VAL A 624 28.55 7.21 -14.77
C VAL A 624 27.47 8.04 -15.43
N THR A 625 27.71 9.35 -15.53
CA THR A 625 26.80 10.26 -16.24
C THR A 625 27.28 10.56 -17.66
N LYS A 626 26.37 11.07 -18.48
CA LYS A 626 26.59 11.48 -19.86
C LYS A 626 27.70 12.53 -19.99
N ASN A 627 27.78 13.48 -19.04
CA ASN A 627 28.80 14.52 -18.98
C ASN A 627 30.10 14.06 -18.28
N ALA A 628 30.33 12.73 -18.21
CA ALA A 628 31.50 12.09 -17.63
C ALA A 628 31.72 12.36 -16.13
N THR A 629 30.68 12.60 -15.35
CA THR A 629 30.75 12.55 -13.89
C THR A 629 30.69 11.10 -13.44
N VAL A 630 31.56 10.69 -12.50
CA VAL A 630 31.61 9.34 -11.95
C VAL A 630 31.50 9.37 -10.43
N LYS A 631 30.85 8.37 -9.87
CA LYS A 631 30.66 8.22 -8.42
C LYS A 631 30.79 6.78 -8.01
N ARG A 632 31.55 6.52 -6.95
CA ARG A 632 31.65 5.21 -6.32
C ARG A 632 30.82 5.19 -5.05
N LEU A 633 29.93 4.20 -4.93
CA LEU A 633 28.98 4.03 -3.83
C LEU A 633 29.01 2.58 -3.35
N GLU A 634 28.93 2.34 -2.04
CA GLU A 634 28.76 1.00 -1.47
C GLU A 634 27.38 0.44 -1.84
N LEU A 635 27.32 -0.81 -2.27
CA LEU A 635 26.08 -1.46 -2.63
C LEU A 635 25.13 -1.58 -1.41
N SER A 636 25.67 -1.86 -0.23
CA SER A 636 24.95 -1.91 1.05
C SER A 636 24.18 -0.62 1.37
N ALA A 637 24.65 0.54 0.92
CA ALA A 637 23.96 1.81 1.09
C ALA A 637 22.60 1.88 0.36
N LEU A 638 22.32 0.95 -0.57
CA LEU A 638 21.07 0.85 -1.32
C LEU A 638 20.13 -0.23 -0.77
N TYR A 639 20.54 -0.95 0.28
CA TYR A 639 19.67 -1.90 0.97
C TYR A 639 18.62 -1.14 1.77
N THR A 640 17.44 -0.96 1.18
CA THR A 640 16.32 -0.27 1.82
C THR A 640 14.99 -0.77 1.30
N ALA A 641 13.99 -0.82 2.17
CA ALA A 641 12.64 -1.24 1.85
C ALA A 641 11.74 -0.11 1.30
N ARG A 642 12.24 1.12 1.14
CA ARG A 642 11.43 2.28 0.71
C ARG A 642 10.89 2.09 -0.72
N LYS A 643 9.58 1.98 -0.86
CA LYS A 643 8.89 1.81 -2.16
C LYS A 643 9.02 3.02 -3.09
N ALA A 644 9.19 4.22 -2.54
CA ALA A 644 9.31 5.47 -3.31
C ALA A 644 10.66 5.63 -4.03
N GLY A 645 11.59 4.67 -3.87
CA GLY A 645 12.96 4.78 -4.36
C GLY A 645 13.81 5.72 -3.49
N ILE A 646 15.11 5.58 -3.63
CA ILE A 646 16.09 6.41 -2.90
C ILE A 646 17.02 7.11 -3.88
N ARG A 647 17.59 8.23 -3.46
CA ARG A 647 18.60 8.92 -4.23
C ARG A 647 19.94 8.16 -4.16
N ALA A 648 20.52 7.85 -5.31
CA ALA A 648 21.84 7.24 -5.43
C ALA A 648 22.91 8.23 -5.90
N LEU A 649 22.52 9.29 -6.62
CA LEU A 649 23.39 10.33 -7.15
C LEU A 649 22.64 11.66 -7.26
N THR A 650 23.28 12.77 -6.90
CA THR A 650 22.78 14.10 -7.22
C THR A 650 23.30 14.51 -8.60
N ILE A 651 22.41 14.70 -9.56
CA ILE A 651 22.72 14.98 -10.97
C ILE A 651 22.39 16.45 -11.27
N ALA A 652 23.21 17.11 -12.11
CA ALA A 652 22.93 18.45 -12.62
C ALA A 652 21.75 18.46 -13.60
N GLU A 653 21.07 19.60 -13.80
CA GLU A 653 19.86 19.69 -14.62
C GLU A 653 20.05 19.30 -16.10
N ASP A 654 21.28 19.46 -16.64
CA ASP A 654 21.66 19.18 -18.03
C ASP A 654 22.45 17.87 -18.18
N ASP A 655 22.48 17.00 -17.17
CA ASP A 655 23.19 15.73 -17.18
C ASP A 655 22.21 14.55 -16.94
N GLU A 656 22.61 13.36 -17.32
CA GLU A 656 21.83 12.14 -17.17
C GLU A 656 22.72 10.98 -16.73
N LEU A 657 22.22 10.11 -15.86
CA LEU A 657 22.87 8.84 -15.54
C LEU A 657 22.73 7.90 -16.74
N ILE A 658 23.85 7.34 -17.23
CA ILE A 658 23.87 6.48 -18.44
C ILE A 658 24.34 5.06 -18.16
N ALA A 659 25.18 4.86 -17.15
CA ALA A 659 25.69 3.53 -16.80
C ALA A 659 25.87 3.40 -15.30
N VAL A 660 25.64 2.19 -14.82
CA VAL A 660 25.92 1.77 -13.46
C VAL A 660 26.60 0.42 -13.53
N LEU A 661 27.76 0.29 -12.92
CA LEU A 661 28.59 -0.93 -12.92
C LEU A 661 28.71 -1.45 -11.48
N LYS A 662 28.53 -2.73 -11.30
CA LYS A 662 28.83 -3.40 -10.04
C LYS A 662 30.31 -3.73 -10.02
N THR A 663 31.05 -3.28 -8.99
CA THR A 663 32.52 -3.38 -8.90
C THR A 663 32.95 -3.97 -7.55
N SER A 664 34.12 -4.60 -7.54
CA SER A 664 34.68 -5.28 -6.33
C SER A 664 35.53 -4.35 -5.44
N GLY A 665 35.81 -3.12 -5.86
CA GLY A 665 36.66 -2.20 -5.10
C GLY A 665 38.05 -1.97 -5.69
N GLU A 666 38.54 -2.82 -6.59
CA GLU A 666 39.86 -2.75 -7.22
C GLU A 666 39.82 -2.83 -8.75
N ASN A 667 38.65 -2.64 -9.36
CA ASN A 667 38.48 -2.78 -10.79
C ASN A 667 39.04 -1.57 -11.57
N ASN A 668 39.50 -1.82 -12.78
CA ASN A 668 39.72 -0.80 -13.76
C ASN A 668 38.43 -0.48 -14.54
N ILE A 669 38.10 0.78 -14.67
CA ILE A 669 36.91 1.27 -15.32
C ILE A 669 37.27 1.92 -16.64
N ILE A 670 36.61 1.53 -17.71
CA ILE A 670 36.76 2.15 -19.04
C ILE A 670 35.51 2.98 -19.37
N LEU A 671 35.73 4.21 -19.79
CA LEU A 671 34.69 5.10 -20.33
C LEU A 671 34.97 5.33 -21.79
N ALA A 672 33.92 5.31 -22.65
CA ALA A 672 34.04 5.59 -24.08
C ALA A 672 33.07 6.69 -24.53
N THR A 673 33.53 7.53 -25.44
CA THR A 673 32.75 8.69 -25.93
C THR A 673 32.20 8.49 -27.34
N ALA A 674 31.15 9.25 -27.68
CA ALA A 674 30.56 9.31 -29.01
C ALA A 674 31.59 9.77 -30.04
N GLY A 675 32.52 10.66 -29.65
CA GLY A 675 33.63 11.14 -30.46
C GLY A 675 34.78 10.12 -30.65
N GLY A 676 34.63 8.87 -30.19
CA GLY A 676 35.61 7.79 -30.40
C GLY A 676 36.84 7.86 -29.51
N MET A 677 36.77 8.51 -28.37
CA MET A 677 37.81 8.51 -27.33
C MET A 677 37.45 7.49 -26.24
N ALA A 678 38.45 7.00 -25.52
CA ALA A 678 38.24 6.18 -24.34
C ALA A 678 39.32 6.40 -23.26
N ILE A 679 38.95 6.27 -21.98
CA ILE A 679 39.87 6.36 -20.87
C ILE A 679 39.68 5.13 -19.97
N CYS A 680 40.79 4.54 -19.53
CA CYS A 680 40.79 3.45 -18.53
C CYS A 680 41.52 3.94 -17.29
N PHE A 681 40.83 3.91 -16.13
CA PHE A 681 41.38 4.32 -14.84
C PHE A 681 40.98 3.36 -13.72
N CYS A 682 41.76 3.32 -12.64
CA CYS A 682 41.42 2.48 -11.49
C CYS A 682 40.24 3.09 -10.70
N GLU A 683 39.27 2.26 -10.29
CA GLU A 683 38.13 2.73 -9.49
C GLU A 683 38.54 3.35 -8.13
N THR A 684 39.71 2.97 -7.60
CA THR A 684 40.27 3.54 -6.36
C THR A 684 40.61 5.03 -6.51
N ASP A 685 40.81 5.53 -7.74
CA ASP A 685 40.95 6.98 -8.01
C ASP A 685 39.65 7.76 -7.67
N VAL A 686 38.53 7.04 -7.53
CA VAL A 686 37.23 7.60 -7.13
C VAL A 686 36.96 7.18 -5.68
N ARG A 687 37.02 8.15 -4.76
CA ARG A 687 36.70 7.90 -3.34
C ARG A 687 35.28 7.38 -3.20
N VAL A 688 35.03 6.54 -2.22
CA VAL A 688 33.67 6.13 -1.83
C VAL A 688 32.90 7.35 -1.32
N MET A 689 31.68 7.52 -1.77
CA MET A 689 30.83 8.70 -1.49
C MET A 689 29.43 8.25 -1.05
N GLY A 690 28.85 9.01 -0.13
CA GLY A 690 27.46 8.79 0.31
C GLY A 690 26.44 9.10 -0.79
N ARG A 691 25.22 8.64 -0.62
CA ARG A 691 24.12 8.70 -1.61
C ARG A 691 23.87 10.09 -2.21
N ASP A 692 23.95 11.15 -1.42
CA ASP A 692 23.62 12.52 -1.80
C ASP A 692 24.75 13.29 -2.52
N ALA A 693 25.93 12.68 -2.69
CA ALA A 693 27.05 13.32 -3.34
C ALA A 693 26.87 13.39 -4.87
N ALA A 694 27.38 14.45 -5.50
CA ALA A 694 27.29 14.67 -6.94
C ALA A 694 28.35 13.91 -7.77
N GLY A 695 29.37 13.32 -7.16
CA GLY A 695 30.45 12.62 -7.89
C GLY A 695 31.64 13.52 -8.24
N VAL A 696 32.53 12.99 -9.08
CA VAL A 696 33.76 13.64 -9.54
C VAL A 696 33.94 13.43 -11.05
N ARG A 697 34.77 14.24 -11.70
CA ARG A 697 35.04 14.13 -13.15
C ARG A 697 35.78 12.81 -13.46
N GLY A 698 35.20 11.98 -14.31
CA GLY A 698 35.82 10.75 -14.82
C GLY A 698 36.72 10.97 -16.03
N MET A 699 36.29 11.80 -17.00
CA MET A 699 36.99 12.10 -18.25
C MET A 699 36.83 13.57 -18.62
N ALA A 700 37.82 14.15 -19.30
CA ALA A 700 37.74 15.46 -19.87
C ALA A 700 37.18 15.36 -21.30
N LEU A 701 35.93 15.79 -21.51
CA LEU A 701 35.25 15.78 -22.79
C LEU A 701 35.66 16.97 -23.65
N SER A 702 35.77 16.78 -24.98
CA SER A 702 35.90 17.84 -25.97
C SER A 702 34.53 18.46 -26.26
N GLY A 703 34.49 19.70 -26.76
CA GLY A 703 33.22 20.42 -26.93
C GLY A 703 32.18 19.62 -27.73
N GLY A 704 31.03 19.35 -27.13
CA GLY A 704 29.92 18.61 -27.75
C GLY A 704 30.03 17.08 -27.73
N ASP A 705 31.09 16.50 -27.13
CA ASP A 705 31.24 15.06 -26.98
C ASP A 705 30.56 14.61 -25.66
N TYR A 706 30.18 13.34 -25.56
CA TYR A 706 29.51 12.76 -24.42
C TYR A 706 29.86 11.27 -24.27
N ILE A 707 29.69 10.73 -23.07
CA ILE A 707 29.90 9.30 -22.82
C ILE A 707 28.76 8.48 -23.41
N VAL A 708 29.09 7.41 -24.16
CA VAL A 708 28.12 6.46 -24.74
C VAL A 708 28.09 5.13 -24.01
N GLY A 709 29.06 4.85 -23.15
CA GLY A 709 29.07 3.64 -22.36
C GLY A 709 30.28 3.55 -21.46
N ALA A 710 30.18 2.67 -20.49
CA ALA A 710 31.22 2.33 -19.54
C ALA A 710 31.27 0.82 -19.29
N GLY A 711 32.40 0.32 -18.86
CA GLY A 711 32.57 -1.10 -18.51
C GLY A 711 33.71 -1.34 -17.54
N ILE A 712 33.78 -2.54 -16.99
CA ILE A 712 34.89 -3.01 -16.16
C ILE A 712 35.95 -3.58 -17.08
N ALA A 713 37.15 -3.05 -17.03
CA ALA A 713 38.26 -3.50 -17.85
C ALA A 713 38.96 -4.71 -17.19
N GLU A 714 38.45 -5.91 -17.45
CA GLU A 714 39.00 -7.17 -16.95
C GLU A 714 40.15 -7.64 -17.82
N PRO A 715 41.25 -8.17 -17.23
CA PRO A 715 42.36 -8.72 -17.99
C PRO A 715 41.93 -9.83 -18.94
N GLY A 716 42.41 -9.78 -20.17
CA GLY A 716 42.11 -10.79 -21.20
C GLY A 716 40.80 -10.58 -21.96
N LYS A 717 39.96 -9.62 -21.54
CA LYS A 717 38.75 -9.21 -22.28
C LYS A 717 39.04 -8.09 -23.25
N GLU A 718 38.09 -7.83 -24.14
CA GLU A 718 38.19 -6.86 -25.21
C GLU A 718 37.03 -5.84 -25.15
N LEU A 719 37.33 -4.62 -25.57
CA LEU A 719 36.33 -3.58 -25.78
C LEU A 719 35.73 -3.73 -27.18
N LEU A 720 34.50 -4.20 -27.26
CA LEU A 720 33.70 -4.08 -28.47
C LEU A 720 33.21 -2.63 -28.61
N THR A 721 33.44 -2.01 -29.74
CA THR A 721 32.97 -0.68 -30.08
C THR A 721 32.16 -0.75 -31.38
N VAL A 722 30.93 -0.28 -31.33
CA VAL A 722 29.99 -0.28 -32.46
C VAL A 722 29.56 1.14 -32.76
N THR A 723 29.47 1.49 -34.05
CA THR A 723 29.08 2.81 -34.51
C THR A 723 27.63 2.83 -35.02
N GLN A 724 27.06 4.02 -35.11
CA GLN A 724 25.70 4.26 -35.56
C GLN A 724 25.37 3.62 -36.92
N ASN A 725 26.34 3.54 -37.82
CA ASN A 725 26.15 2.97 -39.15
C ASN A 725 26.48 1.47 -39.22
N GLY A 726 26.50 0.75 -38.06
CA GLY A 726 26.63 -0.70 -37.98
C GLY A 726 28.04 -1.23 -38.19
N TYR A 727 29.06 -0.39 -38.12
CA TYR A 727 30.46 -0.82 -38.11
C TYR A 727 30.92 -1.11 -36.68
N GLY A 728 31.78 -2.08 -36.51
CA GLY A 728 32.34 -2.36 -35.20
C GLY A 728 33.62 -3.16 -35.23
N LYS A 729 34.24 -3.25 -34.05
CA LYS A 729 35.47 -4.01 -33.84
C LYS A 729 35.65 -4.34 -32.36
N ARG A 730 36.42 -5.38 -32.09
CA ARG A 730 36.98 -5.63 -30.76
C ARG A 730 38.36 -5.02 -30.65
N THR A 731 38.78 -4.60 -29.49
CA THR A 731 40.11 -4.09 -29.17
C THR A 731 40.51 -4.53 -27.79
N ALA A 732 41.69 -5.16 -27.67
CA ALA A 732 42.22 -5.62 -26.39
C ALA A 732 42.29 -4.48 -25.35
N LEU A 733 41.83 -4.72 -24.15
CA LEU A 733 41.75 -3.71 -23.09
C LEU A 733 43.11 -3.17 -22.68
N GLU A 734 44.18 -3.97 -22.84
CA GLU A 734 45.57 -3.56 -22.57
C GLU A 734 46.05 -2.42 -23.51
N GLU A 735 45.40 -2.22 -24.64
CA GLU A 735 45.67 -1.11 -25.55
C GLU A 735 45.28 0.26 -24.95
N TYR A 736 44.43 0.29 -23.91
CA TYR A 736 44.00 1.53 -23.24
C TYR A 736 44.81 1.83 -21.98
N LEU A 737 45.72 0.95 -21.61
CA LEU A 737 46.69 1.18 -20.54
C LEU A 737 47.87 1.98 -21.08
N ARG A 738 48.55 2.75 -20.27
CA ARG A 738 49.78 3.45 -20.58
C ARG A 738 50.96 2.66 -20.04
N GLY A 739 52.03 2.45 -20.86
CA GLY A 739 53.31 1.97 -20.40
C GLY A 739 54.04 3.05 -19.61
N ASP A 740 54.64 2.65 -18.52
CA ASP A 740 55.59 3.46 -17.77
C ASP A 740 57.02 3.33 -18.38
N ASP A 741 57.96 4.08 -17.81
CA ASP A 741 59.37 4.03 -18.28
C ASP A 741 60.05 2.67 -18.04
N ALA A 742 59.44 1.79 -17.23
CA ALA A 742 59.88 0.41 -16.97
C ALA A 742 59.20 -0.62 -17.88
N GLY A 743 58.25 -0.18 -18.76
CA GLY A 743 57.47 -1.07 -19.68
C GLY A 743 56.26 -1.72 -19.05
N GLU A 744 55.91 -1.44 -17.77
CA GLU A 744 54.72 -1.90 -17.16
C GLU A 744 53.52 -1.12 -17.65
N LYS A 745 52.43 -1.79 -18.02
CA LYS A 745 51.19 -1.17 -18.45
C LYS A 745 50.29 -0.85 -17.24
N ARG A 746 49.99 0.40 -17.02
CA ARG A 746 49.11 0.87 -15.92
C ARG A 746 47.91 1.66 -16.43
N ALA A 747 46.82 1.66 -15.65
CA ALA A 747 45.65 2.48 -15.90
C ALA A 747 46.02 3.98 -15.87
N GLN A 748 45.30 4.79 -16.62
CA GLN A 748 45.48 6.24 -16.64
C GLN A 748 44.89 6.88 -15.37
N SER A 749 45.36 8.05 -15.01
CA SER A 749 44.72 8.82 -13.96
C SER A 749 43.36 9.33 -14.45
N ARG A 750 42.35 9.30 -13.58
CA ARG A 750 41.02 9.81 -13.81
C ARG A 750 41.01 11.30 -14.24
N GLY A 751 40.04 11.69 -15.07
CA GLY A 751 39.84 13.10 -15.46
C GLY A 751 40.68 13.56 -16.66
N GLY A 752 41.49 12.67 -17.27
CA GLY A 752 42.25 12.92 -18.49
C GLY A 752 41.39 12.91 -19.77
N LYS A 753 42.00 13.28 -20.92
CA LYS A 753 41.35 13.25 -22.25
C LYS A 753 41.20 11.84 -22.84
N GLY A 754 41.85 10.82 -22.24
CA GLY A 754 41.84 9.47 -22.73
C GLY A 754 42.71 9.24 -23.99
N LEU A 755 42.44 8.11 -24.64
CA LEU A 755 43.14 7.66 -25.85
C LEU A 755 42.11 7.50 -26.99
N LYS A 756 42.58 7.60 -28.24
CA LYS A 756 41.74 7.38 -29.42
C LYS A 756 41.31 5.90 -29.45
N ASN A 757 40.02 5.65 -29.39
CA ASN A 757 39.40 4.34 -29.43
C ASN A 757 39.00 3.96 -30.87
N TYR A 758 38.37 4.85 -31.61
CA TYR A 758 37.83 4.56 -32.93
C TYR A 758 38.19 5.66 -33.93
N ASN A 759 38.41 5.27 -35.19
CA ASN A 759 38.67 6.24 -36.27
C ASN A 759 37.33 6.55 -37.00
N LEU A 760 36.66 7.58 -36.53
CA LEU A 760 35.37 8.00 -37.09
C LEU A 760 35.51 8.63 -38.46
N THR A 761 34.58 8.29 -39.36
CA THR A 761 34.44 8.85 -40.71
C THR A 761 32.96 9.06 -41.02
N ALA A 762 32.64 9.80 -42.07
CA ALA A 762 31.24 9.96 -42.51
C ALA A 762 30.57 8.60 -42.82
N LYS A 763 31.36 7.56 -43.15
CA LYS A 763 30.89 6.22 -43.48
C LYS A 763 30.49 5.44 -42.21
N THR A 764 31.23 5.61 -41.12
CA THR A 764 30.98 4.87 -39.87
C THR A 764 29.98 5.56 -38.97
N GLY A 765 29.82 6.85 -39.01
CA GLY A 765 29.06 7.63 -38.05
C GLY A 765 29.78 7.70 -36.68
N GLN A 766 29.14 8.25 -35.69
CA GLN A 766 29.62 8.31 -34.30
C GLN A 766 29.58 6.94 -33.64
N VAL A 767 30.25 6.76 -32.48
CA VAL A 767 30.13 5.57 -31.69
C VAL A 767 28.71 5.54 -31.09
N ALA A 768 28.01 4.42 -31.25
CA ALA A 768 26.66 4.19 -30.74
C ALA A 768 26.69 3.54 -29.35
N GLY A 769 27.65 2.64 -29.13
CA GLY A 769 27.79 1.94 -27.86
C GLY A 769 29.06 1.12 -27.77
N VAL A 770 29.35 0.69 -26.54
CA VAL A 770 30.49 -0.19 -26.24
C VAL A 770 30.06 -1.29 -25.28
N ALA A 771 30.72 -2.45 -25.37
CA ALA A 771 30.56 -3.55 -24.43
C ALA A 771 31.90 -4.25 -24.15
N ILE A 772 32.08 -4.79 -22.97
CA ILE A 772 33.24 -5.63 -22.63
C ILE A 772 32.86 -7.07 -22.95
N VAL A 773 33.65 -7.75 -23.79
CA VAL A 773 33.35 -9.08 -24.30
C VAL A 773 34.59 -9.98 -24.31
N ASP A 774 34.37 -11.27 -24.31
CA ASP A 774 35.36 -12.29 -24.62
C ASP A 774 34.87 -13.24 -25.73
N ASP A 775 35.65 -14.23 -26.09
CA ASP A 775 35.31 -15.20 -27.17
C ASP A 775 34.13 -16.13 -26.80
N GLY A 776 33.85 -16.29 -25.52
CA GLY A 776 32.73 -17.08 -25.00
C GLY A 776 31.38 -16.34 -25.02
N ASP A 777 31.39 -15.02 -25.17
CA ASP A 777 30.19 -14.21 -25.11
C ASP A 777 29.44 -14.15 -26.45
N ASP A 778 28.16 -13.86 -26.36
CA ASP A 778 27.31 -13.40 -27.46
C ASP A 778 27.03 -11.89 -27.34
N VAL A 779 26.86 -11.25 -28.47
CA VAL A 779 26.58 -9.81 -28.55
C VAL A 779 25.26 -9.57 -29.24
N MET A 780 24.48 -8.67 -28.67
CA MET A 780 23.23 -8.19 -29.27
C MET A 780 23.38 -6.75 -29.74
N LEU A 781 23.06 -6.51 -31.03
CA LEU A 781 22.99 -5.17 -31.62
C LEU A 781 21.53 -4.87 -31.93
N ILE A 782 21.09 -3.67 -31.60
CA ILE A 782 19.72 -3.20 -31.81
C ILE A 782 19.72 -1.93 -32.64
N GLU A 783 18.90 -1.90 -33.69
CA GLU A 783 18.67 -0.68 -34.49
C GLU A 783 17.36 0.02 -34.09
N ASN A 784 17.23 1.28 -34.43
CA ASN A 784 16.05 2.11 -34.11
C ASN A 784 14.74 1.59 -34.75
N GLY A 785 14.82 0.77 -35.82
CA GLY A 785 13.66 0.08 -36.41
C GLY A 785 13.21 -1.18 -35.65
N GLY A 786 13.83 -1.51 -34.48
CA GLY A 786 13.47 -2.66 -33.65
C GLY A 786 14.04 -3.99 -34.16
N VAL A 787 14.92 -4.00 -35.17
CA VAL A 787 15.60 -5.21 -35.60
C VAL A 787 16.79 -5.48 -34.69
N LEU A 788 16.89 -6.73 -34.24
CA LEU A 788 17.90 -7.21 -33.30
C LEU A 788 18.73 -8.29 -33.98
N ILE A 789 20.05 -8.22 -33.84
CA ILE A 789 20.98 -9.28 -34.27
C ILE A 789 21.73 -9.77 -33.04
N ARG A 790 21.78 -11.10 -32.87
CA ARG A 790 22.66 -11.80 -31.93
C ARG A 790 23.75 -12.49 -32.71
N MET A 791 25.01 -12.30 -32.30
CA MET A 791 26.18 -12.94 -32.92
C MET A 791 27.21 -13.30 -31.86
N ALA A 792 28.02 -14.33 -32.10
CA ALA A 792 29.11 -14.65 -31.21
C ALA A 792 30.19 -13.56 -31.25
N ALA A 793 30.71 -13.15 -30.10
CA ALA A 793 31.78 -12.16 -30.03
C ALA A 793 33.02 -12.67 -30.78
N ALA A 794 33.30 -13.98 -30.73
CA ALA A 794 34.40 -14.61 -31.47
C ALA A 794 34.37 -14.38 -32.99
N ASP A 795 33.19 -14.12 -33.56
CA ASP A 795 33.01 -13.80 -34.99
C ASP A 795 33.42 -12.38 -35.36
N ILE A 796 33.66 -11.51 -34.38
CA ILE A 796 34.08 -10.12 -34.57
C ILE A 796 35.59 -10.02 -34.47
N ASN A 797 36.24 -9.56 -35.53
CA ASN A 797 37.70 -9.49 -35.53
C ASN A 797 38.25 -8.43 -34.54
N THR A 798 39.41 -8.76 -33.95
CA THR A 798 40.14 -7.86 -33.05
C THR A 798 41.05 -6.95 -33.87
N TYR A 799 41.00 -5.64 -33.54
CA TYR A 799 41.82 -4.60 -34.23
C TYR A 799 42.40 -3.63 -33.22
N LYS A 800 43.48 -2.94 -33.60
CA LYS A 800 44.09 -1.87 -32.81
C LYS A 800 43.12 -0.66 -32.66
N ARG A 801 43.33 0.16 -31.63
CA ARG A 801 42.49 1.34 -31.29
C ARG A 801 42.13 2.25 -32.45
N GLY A 802 43.07 2.71 -33.27
CA GLY A 802 42.88 3.70 -34.29
C GLY A 802 42.25 3.22 -35.63
N THR A 803 41.60 2.05 -35.66
CA THR A 803 41.03 1.48 -36.87
C THR A 803 39.53 1.74 -37.00
N GLN A 804 38.93 1.50 -38.19
CA GLN A 804 37.52 1.70 -38.50
C GLN A 804 36.63 0.47 -38.28
N GLY A 805 37.22 -0.69 -38.01
CA GLY A 805 36.49 -1.96 -37.89
C GLY A 805 35.85 -2.45 -39.18
N VAL A 806 34.88 -3.35 -39.05
CA VAL A 806 34.14 -4.01 -40.12
C VAL A 806 32.65 -3.83 -39.97
N ILE A 807 31.87 -4.16 -40.98
CA ILE A 807 30.39 -4.15 -40.90
C ILE A 807 29.96 -5.33 -40.05
N LEU A 808 29.29 -5.04 -38.93
CA LEU A 808 28.67 -6.04 -38.06
C LEU A 808 27.18 -6.21 -38.38
N MET A 809 26.50 -5.12 -38.67
CA MET A 809 25.07 -5.10 -38.99
C MET A 809 24.82 -4.26 -40.26
N ARG A 810 24.07 -4.81 -41.22
CA ARG A 810 23.58 -4.06 -42.36
C ARG A 810 22.25 -3.43 -42.01
N LEU A 811 22.21 -2.14 -42.01
CA LEU A 811 21.05 -1.33 -41.63
C LEU A 811 20.18 -1.01 -42.85
N GLY A 812 18.87 -0.84 -42.63
CA GLY A 812 17.94 -0.28 -43.60
C GLY A 812 18.19 1.23 -43.83
N GLU A 813 17.61 1.80 -44.89
CA GLU A 813 17.74 3.25 -45.18
C GLU A 813 17.21 4.08 -43.99
N GLY A 814 18.07 4.95 -43.45
CA GLY A 814 17.75 5.84 -42.34
C GLY A 814 17.85 5.22 -40.96
N ASN A 815 18.13 3.91 -40.84
CA ASN A 815 18.28 3.27 -39.57
C ASN A 815 19.68 3.40 -38.98
N GLN A 816 19.79 3.39 -37.67
CA GLN A 816 21.03 3.48 -36.90
C GLN A 816 21.04 2.47 -35.74
N VAL A 817 22.22 1.95 -35.43
CA VAL A 817 22.42 1.17 -34.20
C VAL A 817 22.25 2.11 -33.00
N ILE A 818 21.44 1.71 -32.05
CA ILE A 818 21.13 2.50 -30.85
C ILE A 818 21.58 1.82 -29.56
N SER A 819 21.74 0.49 -29.55
CA SER A 819 22.16 -0.24 -28.35
C SER A 819 23.06 -1.41 -28.70
N VAL A 820 23.99 -1.68 -27.79
CA VAL A 820 24.94 -2.79 -27.81
C VAL A 820 24.94 -3.45 -26.45
N SER A 821 24.64 -4.75 -26.39
CA SER A 821 24.59 -5.48 -25.14
C SER A 821 25.33 -6.80 -25.23
N ARG A 822 25.98 -7.19 -24.15
CA ARG A 822 26.57 -8.51 -23.97
C ARG A 822 25.49 -9.47 -23.45
N VAL A 823 25.53 -10.70 -23.92
CA VAL A 823 24.70 -11.80 -23.43
C VAL A 823 25.59 -13.01 -23.15
N ASP A 824 25.46 -13.61 -21.97
CA ASP A 824 26.21 -14.83 -21.65
C ASP A 824 25.75 -15.99 -22.55
N ARG A 825 26.69 -16.80 -22.97
CA ARG A 825 26.40 -17.99 -23.80
C ARG A 825 26.04 -19.14 -22.87
N GLU A 826 24.84 -19.72 -23.01
CA GLU A 826 24.45 -20.94 -22.30
C GLU A 826 25.23 -22.14 -22.86
N ASP A 827 25.90 -22.90 -21.98
CA ASP A 827 26.58 -24.12 -22.35
C ASP A 827 25.55 -25.22 -22.73
N GLU A 828 25.61 -25.71 -23.97
CA GLU A 828 24.78 -26.80 -24.50
C GLU A 828 25.12 -28.21 -23.89
N GLU A 829 25.84 -28.35 -22.78
CA GLU A 829 26.29 -29.66 -22.25
C GLU A 829 25.35 -30.34 -21.24
N ALA A 830 24.11 -29.93 -21.05
CA ALA A 830 23.17 -30.58 -20.11
C ALA A 830 21.96 -31.27 -20.76
N ALA A 831 21.99 -31.58 -22.06
CA ALA A 831 20.97 -32.42 -22.71
C ALA A 831 21.60 -33.70 -23.29
N GLY A 832 22.13 -34.52 -22.38
CA GLY A 832 22.55 -35.88 -22.73
C GLY A 832 21.37 -36.80 -22.95
N ASP A 833 21.34 -37.38 -24.15
CA ASP A 833 20.75 -38.66 -24.58
C ASP A 833 19.77 -39.36 -23.61
N THR A 834 18.51 -39.23 -23.87
CA THR A 834 17.53 -40.26 -23.58
C THR A 834 17.20 -41.01 -24.88
N PRO A 835 17.38 -42.36 -24.96
CA PRO A 835 17.08 -43.14 -26.16
C PRO A 835 15.58 -43.19 -26.39
N GLU A 836 15.15 -42.93 -27.63
CA GLU A 836 13.82 -43.26 -28.12
C GLU A 836 13.56 -44.75 -27.96
N GLU A 837 12.53 -45.15 -27.25
CA GLU A 837 11.91 -46.46 -27.38
C GLU A 837 10.89 -46.47 -28.54
N PRO A 838 10.89 -47.46 -29.40
CA PRO A 838 10.03 -47.50 -30.59
C PRO A 838 8.66 -48.12 -30.32
N ALA A 839 7.65 -47.50 -30.97
CA ALA A 839 6.28 -47.94 -31.32
C ALA A 839 5.21 -48.03 -30.22
#